data_687a15f04fd7b2ce6097c42bf39eed67
#
_entry.id   687a15f04fd7b2ce6097c42bf39eed67
#
_cell.length_a   1.000
_cell.length_b   1.000
_cell.length_c   1.000
_cell.angle_alpha   90.00
_cell.angle_beta   90.00
_cell.angle_gamma   90.00
#
_symmetry.space_group_name_H-M   'P 1'
#
loop_
_entity.id
_entity.type
_entity.pdbx_description
1 polymer ?
#
loop_
_entity_poly.entity_id
_entity_poly.type
_entity_poly.pdbx_seq_one_letter_code
_entity_poly.pdbx_strand_id
1 'polypeptide(L)'
;MRDMIRFTARKTVLAAGALLCCTALTTPAFAQAAADETTEDGKDIVVTGSLGALPIEGVGTVFGFDKTVTETPRSVSTISAEQMERFGITDIYDLVAQSPGTFTNSFFGVGGALDIRGTPGEIYFRGMRRLDNPGNYPTPIGASERIDIVRGPASPIYGPSKTGGYMNFVPKSARVQGGSYLASPEGEVTMTGGSWRKADIKAEMRGPGKIGTQEFGYSLFAEVEDSGSYYDNMSTRQTILQGSFDTDLTPNLRLEFGGMYQNYKGQQNGGWNRLTQDLVDNGTYITGSAKPLDTNGDGQISQGEINAAVPGGMSIFGGFACGGGVFASSITDACFTSSPNSALNLTNVGTAKLSRRKTLTGKNDRLDNKGSTLYADLIWKGAGDLEIKNQFFFDSYDNINENSYGFSQFHDSYAIENKVVISDKFENDIGKFAFQVSPSIRYTNFKHGDDFNYEYFHRVDLTVGYTPASDRLLSTECDCDYTNYVTGHYTDYSIAALADFDFSFGLDVTVGARYDYLKAKSAYNIGKMEAAQVASNRADGIPDSASGNKGAWSWSASANYKLPYGLIPYATIARQSTVIAGQGAELYPGDIAGQTFVSASKLYEGGLKGSWLDDRLYAAVSIYKQKRTDYNIQSVTVNQSVETKGLEAEFRWSVDKHLLITGGYTRTKVYNLTALTNGTLFSFFGIEDLVNVSDPSLYLGGQPIGLVPITSKSDSRRAGIPTNLYSLTATYAFDNGLALSASGVKVDSVYSGQSQAVKLPAYTKIDAAISYETGPWLARLVVKNVTDKKYFRANFTELFGSTIVLPELPRSFQASLTYKF
;
A
#
# COMPACT_ATOMS: atom_id res chain seq x y z
N MET A 1 25.53 16.02 24.19
CA MET A 1 25.85 16.24 22.76
C MET A 1 24.70 15.80 21.83
N ARG A 2 24.01 14.69 22.06
CA ARG A 2 22.82 14.25 21.29
C ARG A 2 21.63 15.21 21.42
N ASP A 3 21.39 15.79 22.56
CA ASP A 3 20.23 16.69 22.79
C ASP A 3 20.43 18.10 22.25
N MET A 4 21.66 18.54 22.11
CA MET A 4 22.01 19.84 21.49
C MET A 4 21.81 19.82 19.98
N ILE A 5 22.01 18.67 19.31
CA ILE A 5 21.78 18.49 17.86
C ILE A 5 20.27 18.44 17.57
N ARG A 6 19.44 17.88 18.49
CA ARG A 6 17.98 17.84 18.37
C ARG A 6 17.34 19.25 18.44
N PHE A 7 17.94 20.17 19.22
CA PHE A 7 17.42 21.53 19.36
C PHE A 7 17.76 22.40 18.14
N THR A 8 18.86 22.15 17.47
CA THR A 8 19.31 22.87 16.29
C THR A 8 18.51 22.45 15.04
N ALA A 9 18.18 21.15 14.87
CA ALA A 9 17.36 20.66 13.77
C ALA A 9 15.91 21.20 13.83
N ARG A 10 15.32 21.36 15.03
CA ARG A 10 13.99 21.99 15.19
C ARG A 10 13.95 23.44 14.76
N LYS A 11 15.00 24.21 15.00
CA LYS A 11 15.08 25.62 14.58
C LYS A 11 15.31 25.79 13.08
N THR A 12 16.00 24.84 12.45
CA THR A 12 16.32 24.89 11.02
C THR A 12 15.10 24.55 10.14
N VAL A 13 14.25 23.61 10.57
CA VAL A 13 13.03 23.24 9.84
C VAL A 13 11.95 24.31 9.98
N LEU A 14 11.81 24.92 11.17
CA LEU A 14 10.95 26.10 11.36
C LEU A 14 11.46 27.34 10.61
N ALA A 15 12.78 27.50 10.47
CA ALA A 15 13.39 28.56 9.70
C ALA A 15 13.26 28.36 8.18
N ALA A 16 13.29 27.11 7.68
CA ALA A 16 13.05 26.81 6.26
C ALA A 16 11.58 27.02 5.87
N GLY A 17 10.63 26.62 6.73
CA GLY A 17 9.21 26.93 6.55
C GLY A 17 8.91 28.43 6.64
N ALA A 18 9.56 29.16 7.56
CA ALA A 18 9.45 30.60 7.69
C ALA A 18 10.15 31.36 6.55
N LEU A 19 11.26 30.83 5.99
CA LEU A 19 11.91 31.43 4.82
C LEU A 19 11.07 31.29 3.54
N LEU A 20 10.38 30.18 3.35
CA LEU A 20 9.42 30.02 2.24
C LEU A 20 8.23 30.99 2.38
N CYS A 21 7.76 31.25 3.61
CA CYS A 21 6.72 32.24 3.87
C CYS A 21 7.21 33.68 3.76
N CYS A 22 8.47 33.98 4.13
CA CYS A 22 9.00 35.36 4.11
C CYS A 22 9.40 35.87 2.72
N THR A 23 9.72 34.98 1.76
CA THR A 23 9.98 35.39 0.36
C THR A 23 8.68 35.68 -0.41
N ALA A 24 7.52 35.22 0.08
CA ALA A 24 6.20 35.52 -0.51
C ALA A 24 5.59 36.86 -0.03
N LEU A 25 6.21 37.54 0.96
CA LEU A 25 5.71 38.78 1.53
C LEU A 25 6.35 40.08 0.93
N THR A 26 7.05 39.94 -0.20
CA THR A 26 7.40 41.14 -0.97
C THR A 26 6.15 41.67 -1.67
N THR A 27 5.66 42.80 -1.22
CA THR A 27 4.46 43.50 -1.63
C THR A 27 4.07 43.33 -3.09
N PRO A 28 2.84 42.87 -3.41
CA PRO A 28 2.33 42.95 -4.76
C PRO A 28 2.05 44.39 -5.11
N ALA A 29 2.69 44.90 -6.13
CA ALA A 29 2.25 46.12 -6.79
C ALA A 29 0.87 45.85 -7.39
N PHE A 30 -0.15 46.56 -6.90
CA PHE A 30 -1.48 46.51 -7.49
C PHE A 30 -1.40 47.05 -8.93
N ALA A 31 -1.32 46.15 -9.90
CA ALA A 31 -1.62 46.47 -11.28
C ALA A 31 -3.14 46.38 -11.43
N GLN A 32 -3.77 47.52 -11.56
CA GLN A 32 -5.16 47.65 -11.92
C GLN A 32 -5.32 47.13 -13.35
N ALA A 33 -5.78 45.90 -13.53
CA ALA A 33 -6.06 45.35 -14.83
C ALA A 33 -7.34 45.98 -15.37
N ALA A 34 -7.23 46.58 -16.54
CA ALA A 34 -8.36 47.03 -17.32
C ALA A 34 -9.25 45.81 -17.72
N ALA A 35 -10.54 45.95 -17.48
CA ALA A 35 -11.51 44.96 -17.91
C ALA A 35 -11.52 44.86 -19.44
N ASP A 36 -11.15 43.71 -19.96
CA ASP A 36 -11.48 43.38 -21.36
C ASP A 36 -12.52 42.25 -21.32
N GLU A 37 -13.69 42.58 -21.84
CA GLU A 37 -14.80 41.65 -21.97
C GLU A 37 -14.47 40.61 -23.03
N THR A 38 -14.21 39.38 -22.65
CA THR A 38 -14.39 38.22 -23.56
C THR A 38 -14.74 36.94 -22.82
N THR A 39 -15.93 36.43 -23.14
CA THR A 39 -16.45 35.08 -23.05
C THR A 39 -16.66 34.45 -21.66
N GLU A 40 -17.91 34.45 -21.29
CA GLU A 40 -18.53 33.73 -20.15
C GLU A 40 -18.66 32.21 -20.35
N ASP A 41 -17.68 31.51 -20.85
CA ASP A 41 -17.80 30.02 -21.00
C ASP A 41 -16.81 29.22 -20.12
N GLY A 42 -16.00 29.87 -19.26
CA GLY A 42 -14.95 29.19 -18.52
C GLY A 42 -15.23 28.93 -17.04
N LYS A 43 -16.28 29.47 -16.44
CA LYS A 43 -16.49 29.41 -14.97
C LYS A 43 -17.42 28.30 -14.48
N ASP A 44 -18.21 27.66 -15.34
CA ASP A 44 -19.16 26.63 -14.94
C ASP A 44 -18.55 25.21 -14.83
N ILE A 45 -17.30 25.02 -15.26
CA ILE A 45 -16.62 23.71 -15.26
C ILE A 45 -15.91 23.41 -13.94
N VAL A 46 -15.66 24.41 -13.11
CA VAL A 46 -14.71 24.32 -11.96
C VAL A 46 -15.19 23.39 -10.84
N VAL A 47 -16.49 23.20 -10.63
CA VAL A 47 -16.98 22.37 -9.51
C VAL A 47 -17.18 20.91 -9.88
N THR A 48 -17.42 20.60 -11.14
CA THR A 48 -17.66 19.22 -11.60
C THR A 48 -16.45 18.59 -12.27
N GLY A 49 -15.55 19.36 -12.86
CA GLY A 49 -14.36 18.88 -13.54
C GLY A 49 -13.25 18.38 -12.60
N SER A 50 -13.09 19.00 -11.43
CA SER A 50 -12.02 18.67 -10.46
C SER A 50 -12.44 17.59 -9.46
N LEU A 51 -13.74 17.38 -9.22
CA LEU A 51 -14.26 16.45 -8.21
C LEU A 51 -14.16 14.96 -8.57
N GLY A 52 -13.85 14.63 -9.76
CA GLY A 52 -13.61 13.27 -10.21
C GLY A 52 -13.01 13.34 -11.58
N ALA A 53 -11.92 12.64 -11.83
CA ALA A 53 -11.44 12.49 -13.18
C ALA A 53 -12.61 12.03 -14.05
N LEU A 54 -13.01 12.90 -14.95
CA LEU A 54 -14.06 12.58 -15.90
C LEU A 54 -13.61 11.40 -16.76
N PRO A 55 -14.51 10.59 -17.29
CA PRO A 55 -14.16 9.42 -18.11
C PRO A 55 -13.35 9.77 -19.36
N ILE A 56 -13.28 11.04 -19.71
CA ILE A 56 -12.51 11.59 -20.84
C ILE A 56 -11.06 11.93 -20.48
N GLU A 57 -10.65 11.89 -19.20
CA GLU A 57 -9.25 12.14 -18.85
C GLU A 57 -8.31 11.04 -19.35
N GLY A 58 -7.16 11.46 -19.89
CA GLY A 58 -6.13 10.57 -20.36
C GLY A 58 -5.42 9.81 -19.22
N VAL A 59 -5.27 8.51 -19.37
CA VAL A 59 -4.55 7.63 -18.45
C VAL A 59 -3.27 7.07 -19.10
N GLY A 60 -2.65 7.85 -19.97
CA GLY A 60 -1.49 7.46 -20.77
C GLY A 60 -0.30 6.91 -19.98
N THR A 61 -0.05 7.44 -18.76
CA THR A 61 0.98 6.95 -17.83
C THR A 61 0.70 5.55 -17.28
N VAL A 62 -0.50 5.01 -17.52
CA VAL A 62 -0.94 3.70 -17.04
C VAL A 62 -0.80 2.62 -18.12
N PHE A 63 -1.06 2.96 -19.38
CA PHE A 63 -1.14 1.98 -20.48
C PHE A 63 -0.07 2.10 -21.56
N GLY A 64 0.69 3.19 -21.55
CA GLY A 64 1.71 3.48 -22.56
C GLY A 64 1.20 4.32 -23.73
N PHE A 65 -0.09 4.34 -23.99
CA PHE A 65 -0.73 5.21 -24.97
C PHE A 65 -1.70 6.17 -24.30
N ASP A 66 -1.87 7.35 -24.88
CA ASP A 66 -2.78 8.37 -24.36
C ASP A 66 -4.24 8.02 -24.73
N LYS A 67 -4.84 7.19 -23.86
CA LYS A 67 -6.24 6.78 -23.95
C LYS A 67 -7.02 7.30 -22.75
N THR A 68 -8.29 7.59 -22.97
CA THR A 68 -9.21 7.93 -21.91
C THR A 68 -9.56 6.70 -21.05
N VAL A 69 -10.15 6.93 -19.86
CA VAL A 69 -10.65 5.85 -19.00
C VAL A 69 -11.66 4.97 -19.75
N THR A 70 -12.53 5.56 -20.57
CA THR A 70 -13.54 4.84 -21.37
C THR A 70 -12.92 3.96 -22.44
N GLU A 71 -11.92 4.45 -23.14
CA GLU A 71 -11.26 3.72 -24.24
C GLU A 71 -10.23 2.69 -23.77
N THR A 72 -9.81 2.80 -22.52
CA THR A 72 -8.84 1.86 -21.95
C THR A 72 -9.49 0.49 -21.69
N PRO A 73 -9.03 -0.62 -22.27
CA PRO A 73 -9.62 -1.94 -22.10
C PRO A 73 -9.22 -2.58 -20.75
N ARG A 74 -9.39 -1.85 -19.65
CA ARG A 74 -9.06 -2.21 -18.27
C ARG A 74 -9.99 -1.49 -17.30
N SER A 75 -10.15 -2.06 -16.11
CA SER A 75 -10.79 -1.38 -14.99
C SER A 75 -9.81 -0.40 -14.34
N VAL A 76 -10.10 0.90 -14.40
CA VAL A 76 -9.29 1.98 -13.81
C VAL A 76 -10.21 2.93 -13.06
N SER A 77 -9.80 3.36 -11.87
CA SER A 77 -10.42 4.46 -11.13
C SER A 77 -9.36 5.52 -10.85
N THR A 78 -9.70 6.77 -11.08
CA THR A 78 -8.82 7.92 -10.80
C THR A 78 -9.39 8.70 -9.62
N ILE A 79 -8.54 9.14 -8.71
CA ILE A 79 -8.88 9.91 -7.51
C ILE A 79 -8.08 11.19 -7.54
N SER A 80 -8.75 12.33 -7.68
CA SER A 80 -8.09 13.64 -7.78
C SER A 80 -7.61 14.17 -6.43
N ALA A 81 -6.68 15.13 -6.45
CA ALA A 81 -6.25 15.87 -5.26
C ALA A 81 -7.44 16.46 -4.49
N GLU A 82 -8.39 17.06 -5.21
CA GLU A 82 -9.58 17.64 -4.58
C GLU A 82 -10.46 16.60 -3.89
N GLN A 83 -10.64 15.39 -4.48
CA GLN A 83 -11.34 14.30 -3.80
C GLN A 83 -10.60 13.87 -2.54
N MET A 84 -9.27 13.73 -2.62
CA MET A 84 -8.45 13.36 -1.46
C MET A 84 -8.60 14.36 -0.32
N GLU A 85 -8.54 15.63 -0.62
CA GLU A 85 -8.71 16.69 0.38
C GLU A 85 -10.15 16.77 0.90
N ARG A 86 -11.15 16.71 0.02
CA ARG A 86 -12.58 16.83 0.37
C ARG A 86 -13.01 15.77 1.36
N PHE A 87 -12.56 14.54 1.19
CA PHE A 87 -12.86 13.42 2.09
C PHE A 87 -11.80 13.20 3.18
N GLY A 88 -10.81 14.09 3.30
CA GLY A 88 -9.74 13.98 4.29
C GLY A 88 -8.99 12.66 4.18
N ILE A 89 -8.68 12.23 2.95
CA ILE A 89 -7.89 11.03 2.67
C ILE A 89 -6.44 11.31 3.05
N THR A 90 -5.97 10.66 4.09
CA THR A 90 -4.60 10.80 4.60
C THR A 90 -3.85 9.49 4.64
N ASP A 91 -4.55 8.39 4.37
CA ASP A 91 -4.04 7.02 4.42
C ASP A 91 -4.60 6.22 3.24
N ILE A 92 -3.85 5.22 2.78
CA ILE A 92 -4.31 4.35 1.68
C ILE A 92 -5.59 3.57 2.03
N TYR A 93 -5.86 3.30 3.30
CA TYR A 93 -7.09 2.63 3.73
C TYR A 93 -8.36 3.45 3.44
N ASP A 94 -8.23 4.78 3.37
CA ASP A 94 -9.36 5.67 3.02
C ASP A 94 -9.74 5.55 1.52
N LEU A 95 -8.80 5.11 0.65
CA LEU A 95 -9.03 4.95 -0.79
C LEU A 95 -10.05 3.86 -1.13
N VAL A 96 -10.31 2.92 -0.21
CA VAL A 96 -11.29 1.83 -0.38
C VAL A 96 -12.70 2.36 -0.69
N ALA A 97 -13.08 3.51 -0.14
CA ALA A 97 -14.36 4.14 -0.42
C ALA A 97 -14.47 4.74 -1.84
N GLN A 98 -13.34 4.99 -2.49
CA GLN A 98 -13.26 5.72 -3.74
C GLN A 98 -13.07 4.83 -4.98
N SER A 99 -12.68 3.55 -4.78
CA SER A 99 -12.38 2.64 -5.89
C SER A 99 -12.92 1.23 -5.64
N PRO A 100 -13.77 0.68 -6.53
CA PRO A 100 -14.15 -0.73 -6.49
C PRO A 100 -12.93 -1.65 -6.64
N GLY A 101 -13.08 -2.90 -6.20
CA GLY A 101 -12.02 -3.91 -6.30
C GLY A 101 -10.91 -3.75 -5.27
N THR A 102 -11.02 -2.79 -4.36
CA THR A 102 -10.03 -2.51 -3.32
C THR A 102 -10.59 -2.84 -1.94
N PHE A 103 -9.81 -3.51 -1.14
CA PHE A 103 -10.04 -3.74 0.29
C PHE A 103 -8.77 -4.30 0.91
N THR A 104 -8.25 -3.63 1.93
CA THR A 104 -6.96 -3.99 2.53
C THR A 104 -7.15 -4.51 3.93
N ASN A 105 -6.61 -5.72 4.19
CA ASN A 105 -6.39 -6.22 5.54
C ASN A 105 -5.34 -5.34 6.24
N SER A 106 -5.34 -5.36 7.56
CA SER A 106 -4.27 -4.71 8.30
C SER A 106 -2.96 -5.51 8.14
N PHE A 107 -1.88 -4.79 7.96
CA PHE A 107 -0.53 -5.29 8.17
C PHE A 107 0.05 -4.52 9.35
N PHE A 108 -0.23 -5.01 10.56
CA PHE A 108 0.14 -4.37 11.83
C PHE A 108 -0.20 -2.87 11.90
N GLY A 109 -1.38 -2.49 11.36
CA GLY A 109 -1.87 -1.12 11.37
C GLY A 109 -1.18 -0.15 10.41
N VAL A 110 -0.26 -0.62 9.57
CA VAL A 110 0.54 0.22 8.66
C VAL A 110 -0.07 0.23 7.26
N GLY A 111 -0.36 1.41 6.75
CA GLY A 111 -0.89 1.64 5.40
C GLY A 111 0.21 1.64 4.33
N GLY A 112 0.77 0.48 3.99
CA GLY A 112 1.78 0.33 2.95
C GLY A 112 1.16 0.23 1.55
N ALA A 113 0.69 -0.94 1.15
CA ALA A 113 0.06 -1.18 -0.15
C ALA A 113 -1.46 -1.39 0.00
N LEU A 114 -2.21 -0.92 -0.99
CA LEU A 114 -3.63 -1.22 -1.10
C LEU A 114 -3.82 -2.62 -1.70
N ASP A 115 -4.63 -3.47 -1.06
CA ASP A 115 -5.01 -4.73 -1.69
C ASP A 115 -5.99 -4.46 -2.82
N ILE A 116 -5.61 -4.89 -4.02
CA ILE A 116 -6.42 -4.79 -5.22
C ILE A 116 -6.83 -6.21 -5.64
N ARG A 117 -8.14 -6.44 -5.74
CA ARG A 117 -8.70 -7.77 -6.02
C ARG A 117 -8.26 -8.83 -5.01
N GLY A 118 -8.12 -8.40 -3.74
CA GLY A 118 -7.78 -9.26 -2.59
C GLY A 118 -6.33 -9.73 -2.55
N THR A 119 -5.42 -9.01 -3.18
CA THR A 119 -3.98 -9.26 -3.11
C THR A 119 -3.21 -7.94 -3.11
N PRO A 120 -2.07 -7.83 -2.39
CA PRO A 120 -1.30 -6.59 -2.34
C PRO A 120 -0.98 -6.05 -3.72
N GLY A 121 -1.32 -4.78 -3.96
CA GLY A 121 -1.01 -4.03 -5.17
C GLY A 121 0.43 -3.54 -5.15
N GLU A 122 0.92 -3.11 -6.31
CA GLU A 122 2.21 -2.43 -6.43
C GLU A 122 2.03 -0.92 -6.36
N ILE A 123 3.12 -0.22 -6.10
CA ILE A 123 3.17 1.24 -6.07
C ILE A 123 4.00 1.72 -7.25
N TYR A 124 3.44 2.64 -8.01
CA TYR A 124 4.09 3.31 -9.12
C TYR A 124 4.12 4.82 -8.89
N PHE A 125 5.14 5.45 -9.39
CA PHE A 125 5.28 6.90 -9.41
C PHE A 125 5.59 7.34 -10.84
N ARG A 126 4.71 8.11 -11.46
CA ARG A 126 4.82 8.52 -12.88
C ARG A 126 4.98 7.33 -13.86
N GLY A 127 4.32 6.20 -13.60
CA GLY A 127 4.45 4.99 -14.40
C GLY A 127 5.74 4.19 -14.17
N MET A 128 6.60 4.58 -13.25
CA MET A 128 7.79 3.84 -12.83
C MET A 128 7.50 3.08 -11.54
N ARG A 129 7.84 1.78 -11.50
CA ARG A 129 7.58 0.92 -10.34
C ARG A 129 8.51 1.26 -9.19
N ARG A 130 7.95 1.54 -8.02
CA ARG A 130 8.69 1.71 -6.77
C ARG A 130 9.13 0.36 -6.18
N LEU A 131 9.94 0.40 -5.14
CA LEU A 131 10.17 -0.77 -4.28
C LEU A 131 8.84 -1.18 -3.61
N ASP A 132 8.63 -2.48 -3.44
CA ASP A 132 7.42 -2.98 -2.79
C ASP A 132 7.35 -2.49 -1.34
N ASN A 133 6.15 -2.09 -0.92
CA ASN A 133 5.86 -1.67 0.44
C ASN A 133 4.54 -2.30 0.92
N PRO A 134 4.54 -3.56 1.35
CA PRO A 134 3.32 -4.20 1.84
C PRO A 134 2.81 -3.61 3.16
N GLY A 135 3.68 -3.03 3.97
CA GLY A 135 3.37 -2.46 5.28
C GLY A 135 4.61 -2.14 6.10
N ASN A 136 5.73 -1.88 5.44
CA ASN A 136 6.97 -1.50 6.12
C ASN A 136 6.90 -0.06 6.65
N TYR A 137 6.18 0.80 5.94
CA TYR A 137 5.94 2.20 6.31
C TYR A 137 4.66 2.70 5.64
N PRO A 138 3.99 3.75 6.17
CA PRO A 138 2.85 4.36 5.50
C PRO A 138 3.28 5.00 4.18
N THR A 139 2.63 4.60 3.08
CA THR A 139 2.88 5.20 1.78
C THR A 139 2.37 6.64 1.75
N PRO A 140 3.24 7.62 1.45
CA PRO A 140 2.83 9.03 1.42
C PRO A 140 1.85 9.28 0.26
N ILE A 141 0.69 9.84 0.57
CA ILE A 141 -0.30 10.28 -0.43
C ILE A 141 0.08 11.67 -0.97
N GLY A 142 0.53 12.54 -0.13
CA GLY A 142 1.21 13.83 -0.31
C GLY A 142 0.83 14.62 -1.57
N ALA A 143 1.81 15.13 -2.27
CA ALA A 143 1.73 16.04 -3.41
C ALA A 143 1.25 15.40 -4.73
N SER A 144 0.30 14.48 -4.67
CA SER A 144 -0.25 13.88 -5.88
C SER A 144 -1.36 14.75 -6.46
N GLU A 145 -1.31 15.02 -7.76
CA GLU A 145 -2.42 15.61 -8.51
C GLU A 145 -3.59 14.62 -8.60
N ARG A 146 -3.23 13.33 -8.79
CA ARG A 146 -4.19 12.23 -8.77
C ARG A 146 -3.50 10.91 -8.42
N ILE A 147 -4.30 9.95 -8.01
CA ILE A 147 -3.90 8.56 -7.86
C ILE A 147 -4.74 7.73 -8.82
N ASP A 148 -4.08 7.01 -9.73
CA ASP A 148 -4.75 6.06 -10.62
C ASP A 148 -4.70 4.66 -9.98
N ILE A 149 -5.85 4.05 -9.71
CA ILE A 149 -5.96 2.69 -9.21
C ILE A 149 -6.31 1.79 -10.38
N VAL A 150 -5.34 1.00 -10.83
CA VAL A 150 -5.45 0.09 -11.96
C VAL A 150 -5.65 -1.33 -11.45
N ARG A 151 -6.72 -1.95 -11.89
CA ARG A 151 -7.05 -3.33 -11.55
C ARG A 151 -6.56 -4.27 -12.65
N GLY A 152 -5.70 -5.20 -12.27
CA GLY A 152 -4.97 -6.07 -13.18
C GLY A 152 -3.52 -5.63 -13.41
N PRO A 153 -2.72 -6.41 -14.16
CA PRO A 153 -1.28 -6.17 -14.30
C PRO A 153 -1.00 -4.90 -15.10
N ALA A 154 0.16 -4.29 -14.86
CA ALA A 154 0.65 -3.19 -15.68
C ALA A 154 0.82 -3.61 -17.16
N SER A 155 0.83 -2.64 -18.06
CA SER A 155 1.21 -2.89 -19.45
C SER A 155 2.65 -3.44 -19.52
N PRO A 156 2.98 -4.34 -20.45
CA PRO A 156 4.33 -4.91 -20.59
C PRO A 156 5.46 -3.88 -20.63
N ILE A 157 5.19 -2.68 -21.09
CA ILE A 157 6.17 -1.59 -21.17
C ILE A 157 6.64 -1.09 -19.78
N TYR A 158 5.87 -1.33 -18.72
CA TYR A 158 6.18 -0.88 -17.35
C TYR A 158 6.92 -1.91 -16.49
N GLY A 159 7.17 -3.09 -16.98
CA GLY A 159 7.98 -4.12 -16.34
C GLY A 159 7.20 -5.30 -15.79
N PRO A 160 7.92 -6.24 -15.16
CA PRO A 160 7.29 -7.35 -14.44
C PRO A 160 6.37 -6.82 -13.37
N SER A 161 5.13 -7.32 -13.28
CA SER A 161 4.14 -6.81 -12.35
C SER A 161 3.22 -7.88 -11.77
N LYS A 162 2.65 -7.58 -10.62
CA LYS A 162 1.62 -8.40 -9.97
C LYS A 162 0.29 -8.25 -10.72
N THR A 163 -0.49 -9.33 -10.83
CA THR A 163 -1.77 -9.29 -11.54
C THR A 163 -2.91 -8.63 -10.77
N GLY A 164 -2.79 -8.45 -9.45
CA GLY A 164 -3.83 -7.80 -8.63
C GLY A 164 -4.13 -6.40 -9.12
N GLY A 165 -3.11 -5.61 -9.26
CA GLY A 165 -3.18 -4.24 -9.70
C GLY A 165 -2.09 -3.37 -9.09
N TYR A 166 -2.19 -2.07 -9.32
CA TYR A 166 -1.24 -1.10 -8.78
C TYR A 166 -1.89 0.28 -8.57
N MET A 167 -1.29 1.06 -7.70
CA MET A 167 -1.56 2.49 -7.53
C MET A 167 -0.46 3.27 -8.25
N ASN A 168 -0.84 4.19 -9.12
CA ASN A 168 0.09 5.10 -9.79
C ASN A 168 -0.10 6.51 -9.25
N PHE A 169 0.91 7.04 -8.56
CA PHE A 169 0.93 8.39 -8.04
C PHE A 169 1.44 9.34 -9.12
N VAL A 170 0.58 10.27 -9.52
CA VAL A 170 0.91 11.31 -10.49
C VAL A 170 1.14 12.62 -9.74
N PRO A 171 2.38 13.16 -9.68
CA PRO A 171 2.67 14.41 -8.99
C PRO A 171 2.08 15.61 -9.74
N LYS A 172 1.84 16.70 -9.02
CA LYS A 172 1.44 17.98 -9.62
C LYS A 172 2.48 18.45 -10.62
N SER A 173 2.02 18.88 -11.79
CA SER A 173 2.86 19.39 -12.87
C SER A 173 3.04 20.90 -12.76
N ALA A 174 4.16 21.38 -13.26
CA ALA A 174 4.40 22.81 -13.49
C ALA A 174 3.66 23.35 -14.73
N ARG A 175 3.17 22.45 -15.60
CA ARG A 175 2.42 22.82 -16.82
C ARG A 175 0.92 22.66 -16.59
N VAL A 176 0.16 23.60 -17.15
CA VAL A 176 -1.30 23.52 -17.24
C VAL A 176 -1.73 22.72 -18.48
N GLN A 177 -3.03 22.42 -18.57
CA GLN A 177 -3.60 21.86 -19.78
C GLN A 177 -3.21 22.69 -21.02
N GLY A 178 -2.79 22.02 -22.07
CA GLY A 178 -2.26 22.66 -23.29
C GLY A 178 -0.75 22.84 -23.32
N GLY A 179 -0.02 22.45 -22.23
CA GLY A 179 1.44 22.37 -22.21
C GLY A 179 2.17 23.68 -21.94
N SER A 180 1.46 24.78 -21.69
CA SER A 180 2.07 26.06 -21.28
C SER A 180 2.36 26.09 -19.77
N TYR A 181 3.24 26.99 -19.35
CA TYR A 181 3.42 27.30 -17.93
C TYR A 181 2.30 28.22 -17.43
N LEU A 182 2.09 28.24 -16.11
CA LEU A 182 1.26 29.25 -15.46
C LEU A 182 1.75 30.65 -15.79
N ALA A 183 0.86 31.64 -15.86
CA ALA A 183 1.21 33.03 -16.12
C ALA A 183 1.91 33.69 -14.94
N SER A 184 1.61 33.24 -13.71
CA SER A 184 2.17 33.73 -12.44
C SER A 184 2.27 32.58 -11.44
N PRO A 185 3.14 32.67 -10.43
CA PRO A 185 3.14 31.71 -9.33
C PRO A 185 1.80 31.69 -8.60
N GLU A 186 1.37 30.51 -8.22
CA GLU A 186 0.23 30.26 -7.33
C GLU A 186 0.60 29.26 -6.27
N GLY A 187 -0.07 29.29 -5.14
CA GLY A 187 0.22 28.37 -4.07
C GLY A 187 -0.84 28.38 -2.98
N GLU A 188 -0.66 27.48 -2.04
CA GLU A 188 -1.53 27.39 -0.86
C GLU A 188 -0.79 26.90 0.37
N VAL A 189 -1.28 27.32 1.53
CA VAL A 189 -0.85 26.79 2.83
C VAL A 189 -2.07 26.28 3.56
N THR A 190 -2.04 25.02 3.98
CA THR A 190 -3.10 24.35 4.72
C THR A 190 -2.62 23.95 6.09
N MET A 191 -3.38 24.33 7.12
CA MET A 191 -3.19 23.89 8.50
C MET A 191 -4.34 22.97 8.89
N THR A 192 -4.03 21.80 9.43
CA THR A 192 -5.02 20.82 9.87
C THR A 192 -4.84 20.49 11.33
N GLY A 193 -5.93 20.56 12.09
CA GLY A 193 -6.02 20.11 13.46
C GLY A 193 -7.18 19.12 13.64
N GLY A 194 -7.13 18.29 14.69
CA GLY A 194 -8.21 17.32 14.87
C GLY A 194 -8.12 16.46 16.11
N SER A 195 -8.91 15.41 16.10
CA SER A 195 -8.96 14.40 17.16
C SER A 195 -7.57 13.85 17.47
N TRP A 196 -7.34 13.54 18.74
CA TRP A 196 -6.10 12.92 19.25
C TRP A 196 -4.83 13.72 18.95
N ARG A 197 -4.93 15.06 19.04
CA ARG A 197 -3.83 16.01 18.77
C ARG A 197 -3.31 15.94 17.35
N LYS A 198 -4.18 15.68 16.37
CA LYS A 198 -3.76 15.82 14.96
C LYS A 198 -3.26 17.24 14.74
N ALA A 199 -2.05 17.35 14.18
CA ALA A 199 -1.43 18.62 13.81
C ALA A 199 -0.58 18.40 12.55
N ASP A 200 -0.97 19.06 11.47
CA ASP A 200 -0.37 18.91 10.14
C ASP A 200 -0.36 20.27 9.45
N ILE A 201 0.75 20.60 8.79
CA ILE A 201 0.91 21.78 7.96
C ILE A 201 1.42 21.34 6.59
N LYS A 202 0.71 21.75 5.55
CA LYS A 202 1.09 21.57 4.15
C LYS A 202 1.30 22.92 3.49
N ALA A 203 2.30 23.01 2.65
CA ALA A 203 2.56 24.17 1.80
C ALA A 203 2.89 23.69 0.40
N GLU A 204 2.24 24.28 -0.59
CA GLU A 204 2.56 24.03 -1.97
C GLU A 204 2.63 25.33 -2.78
N MET A 205 3.46 25.30 -3.80
CA MET A 205 3.66 26.41 -4.70
C MET A 205 4.06 25.90 -6.07
N ARG A 206 3.44 26.41 -7.12
CA ARG A 206 3.80 26.12 -8.50
C ARG A 206 3.82 27.39 -9.34
N GLY A 207 4.58 27.38 -10.42
CA GLY A 207 4.63 28.55 -11.28
C GLY A 207 5.73 28.51 -12.31
N PRO A 208 5.83 29.57 -13.11
CA PRO A 208 6.92 29.81 -14.01
C PRO A 208 8.15 30.29 -13.26
N GLY A 209 9.35 29.94 -13.76
CA GLY A 209 10.62 30.44 -13.32
C GLY A 209 11.52 30.75 -14.51
N LYS A 210 12.60 31.53 -14.27
CA LYS A 210 13.54 31.86 -15.32
C LYS A 210 14.98 31.93 -14.76
N ILE A 211 15.89 31.25 -15.43
CA ILE A 211 17.33 31.30 -15.13
C ILE A 211 18.05 31.77 -16.38
N GLY A 212 18.54 33.03 -16.37
CA GLY A 212 19.08 33.68 -17.57
C GLY A 212 17.98 33.82 -18.63
N THR A 213 18.17 33.19 -19.76
CA THR A 213 17.17 33.14 -20.88
C THR A 213 16.29 31.92 -20.84
N GLN A 214 16.62 30.90 -20.01
CA GLN A 214 15.90 29.62 -19.97
C GLN A 214 14.68 29.76 -19.06
N GLU A 215 13.51 29.46 -19.61
CA GLU A 215 12.25 29.38 -18.90
C GLU A 215 12.05 27.94 -18.37
N PHE A 216 11.48 27.80 -17.19
CA PHE A 216 11.13 26.52 -16.60
C PHE A 216 9.85 26.65 -15.77
N GLY A 217 9.18 25.53 -15.56
CA GLY A 217 8.10 25.41 -14.61
C GLY A 217 8.56 24.66 -13.36
N TYR A 218 7.96 24.98 -12.22
CA TYR A 218 8.20 24.27 -10.97
C TYR A 218 6.90 23.97 -10.22
N SER A 219 6.89 22.87 -9.47
CA SER A 219 5.90 22.54 -8.45
C SER A 219 6.64 22.04 -7.21
N LEU A 220 6.41 22.69 -6.08
CA LEU A 220 7.06 22.41 -4.80
C LEU A 220 6.00 22.08 -3.76
N PHE A 221 6.24 21.08 -2.93
CA PHE A 221 5.37 20.66 -1.84
C PHE A 221 6.19 20.34 -0.59
N ALA A 222 5.68 20.73 0.56
CA ALA A 222 6.21 20.37 1.86
C ALA A 222 5.06 20.04 2.83
N GLU A 223 5.23 18.96 3.60
CA GLU A 223 4.31 18.55 4.66
C GLU A 223 5.09 18.26 5.93
N VAL A 224 4.59 18.75 7.07
CA VAL A 224 5.11 18.42 8.40
C VAL A 224 3.94 18.05 9.29
N GLU A 225 3.97 16.83 9.82
CA GLU A 225 2.97 16.30 10.76
C GLU A 225 3.64 15.94 12.10
N ASP A 226 2.99 16.30 13.22
CA ASP A 226 3.28 15.80 14.58
C ASP A 226 1.95 15.55 15.28
N SER A 227 1.43 14.34 15.12
CA SER A 227 0.10 13.93 15.57
C SER A 227 0.18 12.86 16.66
N GLY A 228 -0.76 12.88 17.58
CA GLY A 228 -1.04 11.75 18.46
C GLY A 228 -1.89 10.69 17.76
N SER A 229 -2.36 9.71 18.54
CA SER A 229 -3.23 8.63 18.07
C SER A 229 -4.36 8.35 19.03
N TYR A 230 -5.41 7.70 18.52
CA TYR A 230 -6.45 7.08 19.36
C TYR A 230 -5.86 5.97 20.25
N TYR A 231 -4.97 5.17 19.70
CA TYR A 231 -4.35 4.07 20.41
C TYR A 231 -3.27 4.57 21.35
N ASP A 232 -3.17 3.94 22.52
CA ASP A 232 -2.14 4.26 23.50
C ASP A 232 -0.75 3.93 22.94
N ASN A 233 0.27 4.70 23.30
CA ASN A 233 1.67 4.59 22.88
C ASN A 233 1.95 4.88 21.39
N MET A 234 0.98 5.35 20.61
CA MET A 234 1.16 5.64 19.19
C MET A 234 1.21 7.15 18.91
N SER A 235 1.99 7.50 17.92
CA SER A 235 2.11 8.86 17.38
C SER A 235 2.61 8.81 15.95
N THR A 236 2.41 9.89 15.20
CA THR A 236 2.95 10.07 13.85
C THR A 236 3.76 11.35 13.81
N ARG A 237 5.01 11.25 13.37
CA ARG A 237 5.84 12.39 12.98
C ARG A 237 6.34 12.16 11.57
N GLN A 238 6.02 13.09 10.69
CA GLN A 238 6.33 12.95 9.28
C GLN A 238 6.82 14.27 8.69
N THR A 239 7.77 14.17 7.78
CA THR A 239 8.14 15.27 6.87
C THR A 239 8.17 14.70 5.47
N ILE A 240 7.45 15.34 4.55
CA ILE A 240 7.49 15.05 3.12
C ILE A 240 7.93 16.30 2.40
N LEU A 241 8.92 16.17 1.52
CA LEU A 241 9.35 17.21 0.59
C LEU A 241 9.23 16.64 -0.82
N GLN A 242 8.62 17.38 -1.73
CA GLN A 242 8.49 16.95 -3.13
C GLN A 242 8.72 18.16 -4.05
N GLY A 243 9.39 17.89 -5.16
CA GLY A 243 9.61 18.89 -6.21
C GLY A 243 9.49 18.27 -7.58
N SER A 244 8.90 19.01 -8.51
CA SER A 244 8.82 18.69 -9.94
C SER A 244 9.24 19.91 -10.74
N PHE A 245 10.09 19.71 -11.73
CA PHE A 245 10.62 20.75 -12.61
C PHE A 245 10.51 20.31 -14.06
N ASP A 246 10.30 21.27 -14.93
CA ASP A 246 10.09 21.05 -16.35
C ASP A 246 10.68 22.21 -17.14
N THR A 247 11.43 21.93 -18.22
CA THR A 247 11.99 22.95 -19.10
C THR A 247 12.17 22.45 -20.52
N ASP A 248 11.88 23.28 -21.52
CA ASP A 248 12.18 23.00 -22.91
C ASP A 248 13.61 23.48 -23.22
N LEU A 249 14.58 22.53 -23.28
CA LEU A 249 16.00 22.83 -23.59
C LEU A 249 16.17 23.35 -25.02
N THR A 250 15.36 22.80 -25.94
CA THR A 250 15.19 23.26 -27.33
C THR A 250 13.72 23.06 -27.71
N PRO A 251 13.26 23.58 -28.87
CA PRO A 251 11.87 23.34 -29.34
C PRO A 251 11.48 21.87 -29.43
N ASN A 252 12.46 20.96 -29.58
CA ASN A 252 12.23 19.53 -29.74
C ASN A 252 12.76 18.71 -28.57
N LEU A 253 13.33 19.31 -27.54
CA LEU A 253 13.95 18.58 -26.43
C LEU A 253 13.50 19.17 -25.10
N ARG A 254 12.77 18.37 -24.34
CA ARG A 254 12.25 18.68 -22.98
C ARG A 254 12.99 17.87 -21.93
N LEU A 255 13.24 18.49 -20.80
CA LEU A 255 13.72 17.84 -19.58
C LEU A 255 12.67 18.01 -18.47
N GLU A 256 12.22 16.90 -17.92
CA GLU A 256 11.36 16.84 -16.70
C GLU A 256 12.15 16.11 -15.62
N PHE A 257 12.29 16.72 -14.43
CA PHE A 257 12.99 16.08 -13.32
C PHE A 257 12.40 16.46 -11.99
N GLY A 258 12.67 15.67 -10.97
CA GLY A 258 12.16 15.93 -9.63
C GLY A 258 12.32 14.74 -8.71
N GLY A 259 11.58 14.78 -7.61
CA GLY A 259 11.60 13.70 -6.64
C GLY A 259 10.83 14.01 -5.39
N MET A 260 10.82 13.02 -4.49
CA MET A 260 10.17 13.07 -3.19
C MET A 260 11.10 12.51 -2.13
N TYR A 261 11.11 13.15 -0.97
CA TYR A 261 11.75 12.66 0.25
C TYR A 261 10.71 12.53 1.36
N GLN A 262 10.71 11.40 2.06
CA GLN A 262 9.90 11.15 3.25
C GLN A 262 10.81 10.79 4.43
N ASN A 263 10.55 11.42 5.59
CA ASN A 263 11.07 10.98 6.88
C ASN A 263 9.89 10.76 7.81
N TYR A 264 9.63 9.49 8.12
CA TYR A 264 8.50 9.05 8.95
C TYR A 264 9.01 8.42 10.25
N LYS A 265 8.31 8.69 11.33
CA LYS A 265 8.51 8.08 12.64
C LYS A 265 7.16 7.82 13.28
N GLY A 266 6.94 6.58 13.66
CA GLY A 266 5.72 6.12 14.27
C GLY A 266 5.89 4.76 14.95
N GLN A 267 4.82 4.01 15.05
CA GLN A 267 4.79 2.67 15.61
C GLN A 267 3.89 1.77 14.78
N GLN A 268 4.13 0.47 14.81
CA GLN A 268 3.16 -0.53 14.36
C GLN A 268 2.05 -0.73 15.40
N ASN A 269 0.91 -1.22 14.95
CA ASN A 269 -0.21 -1.61 15.80
C ASN A 269 -0.58 -3.08 15.56
N GLY A 270 -0.12 -3.96 16.43
CA GLY A 270 -0.45 -5.38 16.36
C GLY A 270 -1.93 -5.69 16.66
N GLY A 271 -2.67 -4.71 17.18
CA GLY A 271 -4.08 -4.86 17.53
C GLY A 271 -4.29 -5.55 18.87
N TRP A 272 -5.43 -6.23 19.02
CA TRP A 272 -5.75 -7.06 20.17
C TRP A 272 -5.18 -8.47 19.99
N ASN A 273 -4.53 -8.99 21.01
CA ASN A 273 -4.10 -10.38 21.13
C ASN A 273 -5.13 -11.23 21.88
N ARG A 274 -4.83 -12.53 22.11
CA ARG A 274 -5.71 -13.48 22.83
C ARG A 274 -7.14 -13.43 22.27
N LEU A 275 -7.23 -13.45 20.95
CA LEU A 275 -8.46 -13.23 20.20
C LEU A 275 -9.48 -14.32 20.47
N THR A 276 -10.69 -13.93 20.87
CA THR A 276 -11.87 -14.80 21.03
C THR A 276 -13.08 -14.13 20.37
N GLN A 277 -14.14 -14.93 20.11
CA GLN A 277 -15.39 -14.36 19.61
C GLN A 277 -16.01 -13.42 20.67
N ASP A 278 -15.89 -13.73 21.95
CA ASP A 278 -16.40 -12.88 23.05
C ASP A 278 -15.64 -11.55 23.15
N LEU A 279 -14.35 -11.56 22.82
CA LEU A 279 -13.57 -10.30 22.76
C LEU A 279 -14.10 -9.40 21.63
N VAL A 280 -14.41 -9.95 20.45
CA VAL A 280 -14.96 -9.19 19.32
C VAL A 280 -16.37 -8.70 19.62
N ASP A 281 -17.25 -9.55 20.15
CA ASP A 281 -18.67 -9.25 20.33
C ASP A 281 -18.92 -8.36 21.55
N ASN A 282 -18.24 -8.64 22.65
CA ASN A 282 -18.51 -8.05 23.95
C ASN A 282 -17.34 -7.27 24.54
N GLY A 283 -16.14 -7.38 23.97
CA GLY A 283 -14.92 -6.77 24.54
C GLY A 283 -14.40 -7.48 25.79
N THR A 284 -14.75 -8.74 25.99
CA THR A 284 -14.27 -9.55 27.12
C THR A 284 -12.93 -10.16 26.79
N TYR A 285 -11.91 -9.72 27.48
CA TYR A 285 -10.50 -10.08 27.26
C TYR A 285 -10.04 -11.10 28.30
N ILE A 286 -9.26 -12.09 27.89
CA ILE A 286 -8.62 -13.06 28.78
C ILE A 286 -7.37 -12.39 29.37
N THR A 287 -7.39 -12.16 30.69
CA THR A 287 -6.25 -11.63 31.46
C THR A 287 -5.33 -12.76 31.92
N GLY A 288 -4.16 -12.41 32.41
CA GLY A 288 -3.19 -13.36 33.00
C GLY A 288 -1.77 -12.96 32.71
N SER A 289 -0.88 -13.22 33.65
CA SER A 289 0.52 -12.86 33.59
C SER A 289 1.36 -14.00 33.01
N ALA A 290 2.19 -13.71 32.02
CA ALA A 290 3.21 -14.62 31.56
C ALA A 290 4.28 -14.82 32.66
N LYS A 291 4.83 -16.05 32.79
CA LYS A 291 5.94 -16.30 33.67
C LYS A 291 7.19 -15.58 33.14
N PRO A 292 7.98 -14.94 34.01
CA PRO A 292 9.25 -14.34 33.61
C PRO A 292 10.19 -15.41 33.02
N LEU A 293 10.83 -15.08 31.90
CA LEU A 293 11.89 -15.87 31.30
C LEU A 293 13.28 -15.25 31.53
N ASP A 294 13.34 -13.98 31.92
CA ASP A 294 14.53 -13.28 32.37
C ASP A 294 15.05 -13.94 33.65
N THR A 295 16.14 -14.72 33.51
CA THR A 295 16.76 -15.49 34.60
C THR A 295 17.98 -14.81 35.20
N ASN A 296 18.58 -13.87 34.48
CA ASN A 296 19.75 -13.13 34.91
C ASN A 296 19.37 -11.79 35.59
N GLY A 297 18.10 -11.34 35.46
CA GLY A 297 17.57 -10.15 36.13
C GLY A 297 18.00 -8.83 35.49
N ASP A 298 18.40 -8.84 34.23
CA ASP A 298 18.76 -7.61 33.48
C ASP A 298 17.57 -6.83 32.95
N GLY A 299 16.35 -7.39 33.03
CA GLY A 299 15.11 -6.75 32.63
C GLY A 299 14.67 -7.03 31.20
N GLN A 300 15.42 -7.86 30.45
CA GLN A 300 15.10 -8.29 29.11
C GLN A 300 15.21 -9.82 28.98
N ILE A 301 14.47 -10.37 28.04
CA ILE A 301 14.56 -11.82 27.74
C ILE A 301 15.52 -12.01 26.57
N SER A 302 16.66 -12.62 26.81
CA SER A 302 17.63 -12.96 25.78
C SER A 302 17.23 -14.23 25.02
N GLN A 303 17.82 -14.44 23.84
CA GLN A 303 17.65 -15.67 23.06
C GLN A 303 18.07 -16.92 23.86
N GLY A 304 19.17 -16.84 24.60
CA GLY A 304 19.63 -17.94 25.44
C GLY A 304 18.63 -18.36 26.51
N GLU A 305 17.94 -17.43 27.12
CA GLU A 305 16.89 -17.66 28.13
C GLU A 305 15.64 -18.28 27.51
N ILE A 306 15.21 -17.81 26.32
CA ILE A 306 14.11 -18.46 25.57
C ILE A 306 14.47 -19.91 25.28
N ASN A 307 15.65 -20.19 24.75
CA ASN A 307 16.10 -21.53 24.43
C ASN A 307 16.21 -22.44 25.67
N ALA A 308 16.62 -21.90 26.80
CA ALA A 308 16.65 -22.62 28.07
C ALA A 308 15.24 -22.94 28.62
N ALA A 309 14.28 -22.01 28.42
CA ALA A 309 12.92 -22.20 28.88
C ALA A 309 12.10 -23.16 27.98
N VAL A 310 12.48 -23.32 26.74
CA VAL A 310 11.78 -24.12 25.72
C VAL A 310 12.70 -25.22 25.20
N PRO A 311 12.82 -26.36 25.94
CA PRO A 311 13.74 -27.43 25.59
C PRO A 311 13.48 -27.99 24.20
N GLY A 312 14.52 -28.06 23.38
CA GLY A 312 14.47 -28.56 22.00
C GLY A 312 13.83 -27.58 21.00
N GLY A 313 13.48 -26.36 21.44
CA GLY A 313 12.93 -25.32 20.59
C GLY A 313 13.97 -24.28 20.19
N MET A 314 13.96 -23.88 18.94
CA MET A 314 14.74 -22.73 18.44
C MET A 314 14.01 -21.41 18.65
N SER A 315 12.77 -21.47 19.12
CA SER A 315 11.91 -20.31 19.35
C SER A 315 10.85 -20.62 20.38
N ILE A 316 10.11 -19.62 20.83
CA ILE A 316 8.97 -19.78 21.71
C ILE A 316 7.89 -20.71 21.12
N PHE A 317 7.87 -20.88 19.80
CA PHE A 317 6.98 -21.80 19.08
C PHE A 317 7.30 -23.29 19.33
N GLY A 318 8.57 -23.62 19.56
CA GLY A 318 9.00 -25.00 19.79
C GLY A 318 8.33 -25.65 21.00
N GLY A 319 7.89 -24.88 21.99
CA GLY A 319 7.15 -25.36 23.14
C GLY A 319 5.76 -25.90 22.84
N PHE A 320 5.24 -25.68 21.65
CA PHE A 320 3.92 -26.10 21.18
C PHE A 320 3.96 -27.10 20.03
N ALA A 321 5.16 -27.53 19.62
CA ALA A 321 5.29 -28.63 18.70
C ALA A 321 4.88 -29.96 19.39
N CYS A 322 4.35 -30.92 18.62
CA CYS A 322 3.90 -32.24 19.10
C CYS A 322 5.05 -33.16 19.51
N GLY A 323 6.08 -32.69 20.17
CA GLY A 323 7.29 -33.42 20.52
C GLY A 323 8.22 -33.64 19.32
N GLY A 324 9.54 -33.56 19.53
CA GLY A 324 10.53 -33.77 18.47
C GLY A 324 10.51 -32.77 17.31
N GLY A 325 9.88 -31.58 17.48
CA GLY A 325 9.81 -30.55 16.44
C GLY A 325 8.71 -30.78 15.39
N VAL A 326 7.82 -31.72 15.61
CA VAL A 326 6.70 -32.00 14.68
C VAL A 326 5.54 -31.03 14.98
N PHE A 327 5.05 -30.33 13.96
CA PHE A 327 3.84 -29.48 14.09
C PHE A 327 2.58 -30.34 14.29
N ALA A 328 1.59 -29.78 15.00
CA ALA A 328 0.28 -30.39 15.10
C ALA A 328 -0.31 -30.64 13.71
N SER A 329 -0.85 -31.85 13.48
CA SER A 329 -1.44 -32.21 12.18
C SER A 329 -2.76 -31.48 11.90
N SER A 330 -3.42 -30.99 12.93
CA SER A 330 -4.66 -30.19 12.88
C SER A 330 -4.92 -29.51 14.23
N ILE A 331 -5.91 -28.63 14.28
CA ILE A 331 -6.44 -28.03 15.52
C ILE A 331 -7.02 -29.06 16.50
N THR A 332 -7.28 -30.27 16.04
CA THR A 332 -7.81 -31.41 16.84
C THR A 332 -6.72 -32.40 17.22
N ASP A 333 -5.46 -32.11 16.95
CA ASP A 333 -4.35 -33.01 17.25
C ASP A 333 -4.25 -33.27 18.77
N ALA A 334 -4.03 -34.51 19.12
CA ALA A 334 -3.87 -34.93 20.53
C ALA A 334 -2.71 -34.24 21.26
N CYS A 335 -1.74 -33.69 20.56
CA CYS A 335 -0.65 -32.94 21.20
C CYS A 335 -1.12 -31.67 21.91
N PHE A 336 -2.25 -31.08 21.51
CA PHE A 336 -2.88 -29.95 22.23
C PHE A 336 -3.68 -30.41 23.48
N THR A 337 -3.87 -31.68 23.72
CA THR A 337 -4.52 -32.21 24.93
C THR A 337 -3.52 -32.46 26.06
N SER A 338 -2.23 -32.53 25.75
CA SER A 338 -1.16 -32.66 26.74
C SER A 338 -0.84 -31.33 27.37
N SER A 339 -0.28 -31.34 28.56
CA SER A 339 0.13 -30.12 29.28
C SER A 339 1.20 -29.37 28.46
N PRO A 340 1.00 -28.08 28.18
CA PRO A 340 2.02 -27.28 27.51
C PRO A 340 3.25 -27.15 28.43
N ASN A 341 4.36 -26.64 27.84
CA ASN A 341 5.54 -26.34 28.66
C ASN A 341 5.17 -25.36 29.80
N SER A 342 5.34 -25.80 31.04
CA SER A 342 4.91 -25.03 32.21
C SER A 342 5.59 -23.66 32.33
N ALA A 343 6.75 -23.47 31.70
CA ALA A 343 7.43 -22.17 31.62
C ALA A 343 6.65 -21.15 30.79
N LEU A 344 5.82 -21.62 29.86
CA LEU A 344 4.99 -20.78 28.95
C LEU A 344 3.55 -20.64 29.43
N ASN A 345 3.13 -21.24 30.53
CA ASN A 345 1.76 -21.09 31.04
C ASN A 345 1.53 -19.69 31.59
N LEU A 346 0.32 -19.17 31.41
CA LEU A 346 -0.12 -17.98 32.15
C LEU A 346 -0.42 -18.33 33.61
N THR A 347 -0.29 -17.30 34.47
CA THR A 347 -0.71 -17.34 35.88
C THR A 347 -1.79 -16.29 36.12
N ASN A 348 -2.64 -16.50 37.15
CA ASN A 348 -3.71 -15.58 37.53
C ASN A 348 -4.64 -15.26 36.34
N VAL A 349 -5.04 -16.30 35.60
CA VAL A 349 -5.94 -16.17 34.44
C VAL A 349 -7.34 -15.75 34.94
N GLY A 350 -7.91 -14.77 34.24
CA GLY A 350 -9.23 -14.23 34.48
C GLY A 350 -9.78 -13.51 33.26
N THR A 351 -10.77 -12.67 33.42
CA THR A 351 -11.35 -11.86 32.35
C THR A 351 -11.55 -10.42 32.77
N ALA A 352 -11.45 -9.49 31.81
CA ALA A 352 -11.72 -8.07 32.00
C ALA A 352 -12.30 -7.44 30.73
N LYS A 353 -12.94 -6.27 30.85
CA LYS A 353 -13.33 -5.46 29.69
C LYS A 353 -12.11 -4.72 29.16
N LEU A 354 -11.82 -4.91 27.87
CA LEU A 354 -10.67 -4.27 27.22
C LEU A 354 -11.08 -2.96 26.54
N SER A 355 -10.29 -1.92 26.79
CA SER A 355 -10.42 -0.66 26.04
C SER A 355 -9.87 -0.82 24.62
N ARG A 356 -10.61 -0.31 23.61
CA ARG A 356 -10.15 -0.30 22.21
C ARG A 356 -8.90 0.56 21.99
N ARG A 357 -8.52 1.40 22.95
CA ARG A 357 -7.29 2.18 22.92
C ARG A 357 -6.03 1.34 23.17
N LYS A 358 -6.21 0.23 23.90
CA LYS A 358 -5.11 -0.66 24.31
C LYS A 358 -4.88 -1.72 23.23
N THR A 359 -3.72 -1.72 22.66
CA THR A 359 -3.29 -2.62 21.57
C THR A 359 -1.86 -3.08 21.82
N LEU A 360 -1.41 -4.04 21.01
CA LEU A 360 -0.02 -4.51 21.03
C LEU A 360 0.89 -3.41 20.45
N THR A 361 1.11 -2.38 21.24
CA THR A 361 2.05 -1.30 20.95
C THR A 361 2.69 -0.86 22.27
N GLY A 362 3.99 -1.08 22.38
CA GLY A 362 4.78 -0.73 23.55
C GLY A 362 5.20 0.75 23.54
N LYS A 363 5.59 1.25 24.70
CA LYS A 363 6.02 2.65 24.84
C LYS A 363 7.32 2.96 24.06
N ASN A 364 8.17 1.96 23.89
CA ASN A 364 9.47 2.09 23.23
C ASN A 364 9.44 1.59 21.78
N ASP A 365 8.31 1.07 21.33
CA ASP A 365 8.16 0.61 19.94
C ASP A 365 8.45 1.76 18.96
N ARG A 366 9.05 1.40 17.85
CA ARG A 366 9.33 2.37 16.79
C ARG A 366 9.18 1.77 15.41
N LEU A 367 8.70 2.59 14.50
CA LEU A 367 8.70 2.37 13.07
C LEU A 367 9.28 3.63 12.43
N ASP A 368 10.55 3.60 12.08
CA ASP A 368 11.24 4.71 11.43
C ASP A 368 11.47 4.38 9.97
N ASN A 369 11.20 5.34 9.08
CA ASN A 369 11.46 5.20 7.66
C ASN A 369 12.02 6.47 7.04
N LYS A 370 13.02 6.34 6.17
CA LYS A 370 13.50 7.40 5.28
C LYS A 370 13.44 6.88 3.86
N GLY A 371 12.66 7.53 3.02
CA GLY A 371 12.48 7.16 1.62
C GLY A 371 12.86 8.31 0.70
N SER A 372 13.45 7.98 -0.45
CA SER A 372 13.76 8.94 -1.51
C SER A 372 13.37 8.37 -2.86
N THR A 373 12.67 9.16 -3.64
CA THR A 373 12.32 8.84 -5.04
C THR A 373 12.81 9.99 -5.91
N LEU A 374 13.59 9.70 -6.94
CA LEU A 374 14.10 10.71 -7.90
C LEU A 374 13.79 10.26 -9.32
N TYR A 375 13.55 11.21 -10.20
CA TYR A 375 13.38 10.94 -11.62
C TYR A 375 14.00 12.05 -12.50
N ALA A 376 14.35 11.67 -13.73
CA ALA A 376 14.72 12.59 -14.79
C ALA A 376 14.33 11.99 -16.15
N ASP A 377 13.44 12.67 -16.86
CA ASP A 377 12.93 12.27 -18.17
C ASP A 377 13.44 13.26 -19.21
N LEU A 378 14.18 12.76 -20.18
CA LEU A 378 14.61 13.54 -21.35
C LEU A 378 13.74 13.11 -22.54
N ILE A 379 12.95 14.04 -23.09
CA ILE A 379 11.93 13.78 -24.10
C ILE A 379 12.32 14.55 -25.38
N TRP A 380 12.64 13.81 -26.43
CA TRP A 380 12.93 14.35 -27.73
C TRP A 380 11.80 14.05 -28.72
N LYS A 381 11.35 15.08 -29.44
CA LYS A 381 10.35 14.98 -30.51
C LYS A 381 11.04 15.06 -31.87
N GLY A 382 10.89 14.03 -32.66
CA GLY A 382 11.42 13.92 -34.02
C GLY A 382 10.50 14.52 -35.08
N ALA A 383 10.67 14.07 -36.30
CA ALA A 383 9.76 14.42 -37.39
C ALA A 383 8.47 13.59 -37.27
N GLY A 384 7.33 14.18 -37.60
CA GLY A 384 6.03 13.54 -37.44
C GLY A 384 5.68 13.37 -35.95
N ASP A 385 5.20 12.19 -35.59
CA ASP A 385 4.81 11.83 -34.22
C ASP A 385 5.89 11.00 -33.49
N LEU A 386 7.10 10.89 -34.06
CA LEU A 386 8.21 10.19 -33.43
C LEU A 386 8.63 10.88 -32.13
N GLU A 387 8.56 10.15 -31.00
CA GLU A 387 9.07 10.59 -29.71
C GLU A 387 10.06 9.57 -29.15
N ILE A 388 11.20 10.06 -28.64
CA ILE A 388 12.15 9.26 -27.89
C ILE A 388 12.24 9.83 -26.49
N LYS A 389 11.86 9.03 -25.49
CA LYS A 389 11.90 9.39 -24.09
C LYS A 389 12.91 8.52 -23.35
N ASN A 390 13.93 9.12 -22.75
CA ASN A 390 14.80 8.45 -21.79
C ASN A 390 14.35 8.78 -20.38
N GLN A 391 14.09 7.77 -19.58
CA GLN A 391 13.61 7.88 -18.20
C GLN A 391 14.66 7.31 -17.25
N PHE A 392 15.17 8.15 -16.38
CA PHE A 392 15.96 7.75 -15.21
C PHE A 392 15.06 7.74 -13.97
N PHE A 393 15.18 6.70 -13.15
CA PHE A 393 14.43 6.55 -11.92
C PHE A 393 15.30 5.96 -10.81
N PHE A 394 15.20 6.54 -9.63
CA PHE A 394 15.81 6.07 -8.39
C PHE A 394 14.74 5.99 -7.31
N ASP A 395 14.70 4.90 -6.57
CA ASP A 395 13.82 4.74 -5.40
C ASP A 395 14.58 4.03 -4.29
N SER A 396 14.45 4.50 -3.05
CA SER A 396 15.12 3.92 -1.90
C SER A 396 14.30 4.08 -0.64
N TYR A 397 14.49 3.15 0.30
CA TYR A 397 14.09 3.35 1.68
C TYR A 397 15.06 2.67 2.66
N ASP A 398 15.19 3.30 3.83
CA ASP A 398 15.88 2.83 5.02
C ASP A 398 14.83 2.76 6.13
N ASN A 399 14.53 1.55 6.59
CA ASN A 399 13.44 1.28 7.51
C ASN A 399 13.95 0.45 8.69
N ILE A 400 13.47 0.77 9.87
CA ILE A 400 13.65 -0.05 11.07
C ILE A 400 12.33 -0.12 11.81
N ASN A 401 12.00 -1.32 12.28
CA ASN A 401 10.80 -1.62 13.03
C ASN A 401 11.16 -2.45 14.25
N GLU A 402 10.77 -1.99 15.42
CA GLU A 402 11.04 -2.64 16.72
C GLU A 402 9.76 -2.64 17.54
N ASN A 403 9.37 -3.82 18.02
CA ASN A 403 8.11 -4.02 18.70
C ASN A 403 8.31 -4.83 19.98
N SER A 404 7.78 -4.33 21.09
CA SER A 404 7.88 -4.96 22.41
C SER A 404 7.15 -6.31 22.50
N TYR A 405 6.41 -6.75 21.46
CA TYR A 405 5.91 -8.12 21.38
C TYR A 405 6.95 -9.13 20.85
N GLY A 406 8.22 -8.73 20.75
CA GLY A 406 9.33 -9.60 20.45
C GLY A 406 9.69 -9.70 18.97
N PHE A 407 9.34 -8.70 18.16
CA PHE A 407 9.68 -8.66 16.74
C PHE A 407 10.50 -7.42 16.39
N SER A 408 11.57 -7.63 15.64
CA SER A 408 12.29 -6.54 14.99
C SER A 408 12.69 -6.88 13.56
N GLN A 409 12.81 -5.83 12.75
CA GLN A 409 13.32 -5.94 11.38
C GLN A 409 13.95 -4.63 10.93
N PHE A 410 14.83 -4.74 9.94
CA PHE A 410 15.31 -3.58 9.19
C PHE A 410 15.39 -3.88 7.69
N HIS A 411 15.26 -2.82 6.90
CA HIS A 411 15.45 -2.83 5.46
C HIS A 411 16.33 -1.65 5.06
N ASP A 412 17.29 -1.89 4.18
CA ASP A 412 18.10 -0.87 3.51
C ASP A 412 18.16 -1.28 2.03
N SER A 413 17.33 -0.64 1.21
CA SER A 413 17.14 -1.08 -0.17
C SER A 413 17.02 0.10 -1.12
N TYR A 414 17.56 -0.08 -2.33
CA TYR A 414 17.38 0.89 -3.41
C TYR A 414 17.28 0.22 -4.78
N ALA A 415 16.61 0.91 -5.70
CA ALA A 415 16.53 0.55 -7.10
C ALA A 415 16.93 1.73 -7.99
N ILE A 416 17.67 1.43 -9.06
CA ILE A 416 18.01 2.36 -10.13
C ILE A 416 17.52 1.78 -11.43
N GLU A 417 16.74 2.54 -12.20
CA GLU A 417 16.25 2.12 -13.50
C GLU A 417 16.56 3.18 -14.57
N ASN A 418 16.99 2.71 -15.71
CA ASN A 418 17.01 3.54 -16.93
C ASN A 418 16.21 2.81 -18.01
N LYS A 419 15.26 3.53 -18.61
CA LYS A 419 14.35 3.04 -19.63
C LYS A 419 14.29 4.02 -20.78
N VAL A 420 14.43 3.53 -21.99
CA VAL A 420 14.17 4.30 -23.21
C VAL A 420 12.83 3.85 -23.77
N VAL A 421 11.98 4.78 -24.14
CA VAL A 421 10.73 4.53 -24.88
C VAL A 421 10.82 5.24 -26.21
N ILE A 422 10.75 4.49 -27.28
CA ILE A 422 10.66 4.99 -28.66
C ILE A 422 9.23 4.76 -29.10
N SER A 423 8.51 5.80 -29.43
CA SER A 423 7.10 5.75 -29.84
C SER A 423 6.87 6.53 -31.13
N ASP A 424 5.95 6.01 -31.94
CA ASP A 424 5.52 6.66 -33.17
C ASP A 424 4.05 6.38 -33.41
N LYS A 425 3.37 7.30 -34.13
CA LYS A 425 1.96 7.21 -34.48
C LYS A 425 1.76 7.54 -35.95
N PHE A 426 0.82 6.90 -36.58
CA PHE A 426 0.38 7.28 -37.92
C PHE A 426 -1.14 7.03 -38.07
N GLU A 427 -1.76 7.81 -38.92
CA GLU A 427 -3.18 7.74 -39.24
C GLU A 427 -3.39 7.62 -40.73
N ASN A 428 -4.36 6.80 -41.11
CA ASN A 428 -4.81 6.62 -42.48
C ASN A 428 -6.32 6.31 -42.51
N ASP A 429 -6.87 6.04 -43.70
CA ASP A 429 -8.32 5.76 -43.90
C ASP A 429 -8.81 4.52 -43.12
N ILE A 430 -7.92 3.62 -42.73
CA ILE A 430 -8.25 2.40 -41.99
C ILE A 430 -8.33 2.66 -40.49
N GLY A 431 -7.53 3.61 -39.97
CA GLY A 431 -7.55 3.94 -38.55
C GLY A 431 -6.28 4.65 -38.06
N LYS A 432 -6.13 4.72 -36.74
CA LYS A 432 -4.98 5.26 -36.03
C LYS A 432 -4.14 4.12 -35.44
N PHE A 433 -2.86 4.22 -35.61
CA PHE A 433 -1.92 3.17 -35.20
C PHE A 433 -0.79 3.79 -34.40
N ALA A 434 -0.47 3.18 -33.27
CA ALA A 434 0.62 3.62 -32.41
C ALA A 434 1.51 2.45 -32.01
N PHE A 435 2.82 2.69 -31.96
CA PHE A 435 3.83 1.69 -31.64
C PHE A 435 4.81 2.22 -30.61
N GLN A 436 5.24 1.34 -29.70
CA GLN A 436 6.29 1.64 -28.74
C GLN A 436 7.26 0.47 -28.64
N VAL A 437 8.56 0.79 -28.52
CA VAL A 437 9.60 -0.17 -28.16
C VAL A 437 10.38 0.40 -26.99
N SER A 438 10.67 -0.42 -25.99
CA SER A 438 11.28 0.04 -24.75
C SER A 438 12.31 -0.94 -24.21
N PRO A 439 13.62 -0.74 -24.50
CA PRO A 439 14.67 -1.36 -23.72
C PRO A 439 14.80 -0.70 -22.35
N SER A 440 15.08 -1.52 -21.31
CA SER A 440 15.34 -1.01 -19.96
C SER A 440 16.32 -1.87 -19.20
N ILE A 441 16.96 -1.25 -18.20
CA ILE A 441 17.80 -1.91 -17.20
C ILE A 441 17.40 -1.41 -15.83
N ARG A 442 17.13 -2.34 -14.89
CA ARG A 442 16.84 -2.03 -13.50
C ARG A 442 17.78 -2.82 -12.59
N TYR A 443 18.51 -2.11 -11.76
CA TYR A 443 19.34 -2.67 -10.70
C TYR A 443 18.65 -2.47 -9.36
N THR A 444 18.55 -3.54 -8.55
CA THR A 444 18.01 -3.49 -7.19
C THR A 444 19.05 -4.04 -6.24
N ASN A 445 19.35 -3.30 -5.18
CA ASN A 445 20.19 -3.71 -4.05
C ASN A 445 19.33 -3.83 -2.81
N PHE A 446 19.64 -4.80 -1.95
CA PHE A 446 18.91 -5.03 -0.73
C PHE A 446 19.81 -5.50 0.41
N LYS A 447 19.41 -5.10 1.62
CA LYS A 447 19.91 -5.60 2.88
C LYS A 447 18.72 -5.67 3.83
N HIS A 448 18.49 -6.84 4.40
CA HIS A 448 17.36 -7.11 5.27
C HIS A 448 17.78 -8.01 6.43
N GLY A 449 17.24 -7.74 7.62
CA GLY A 449 17.33 -8.63 8.78
C GLY A 449 16.03 -8.60 9.56
N ASP A 450 15.63 -9.77 10.09
CA ASP A 450 14.44 -9.94 10.94
C ASP A 450 14.68 -11.01 12.01
N ASP A 451 13.80 -11.02 13.03
CA ASP A 451 13.82 -12.00 14.11
C ASP A 451 12.44 -12.64 14.37
N PHE A 452 11.67 -12.90 13.31
CA PHE A 452 10.29 -13.38 13.39
C PHE A 452 10.08 -14.68 14.19
N ASN A 453 11.07 -15.51 14.39
CA ASN A 453 10.96 -16.74 15.19
C ASN A 453 10.60 -16.48 16.66
N TYR A 454 10.63 -15.24 17.11
CA TYR A 454 10.52 -14.87 18.52
C TYR A 454 9.31 -14.02 18.86
N GLU A 455 8.40 -13.83 17.90
CA GLU A 455 7.12 -13.15 18.14
C GLU A 455 6.28 -13.90 19.18
N TYR A 456 5.78 -13.19 20.20
CA TYR A 456 4.99 -13.80 21.28
C TYR A 456 3.84 -12.92 21.73
N PHE A 457 2.94 -12.64 20.84
CA PHE A 457 1.78 -11.75 21.07
C PHE A 457 1.01 -12.07 22.35
N HIS A 458 0.84 -13.32 22.69
CA HIS A 458 -0.01 -13.75 23.82
C HIS A 458 0.61 -13.51 25.19
N ARG A 459 1.91 -13.33 25.31
CA ARG A 459 2.58 -13.08 26.60
C ARG A 459 2.23 -11.72 27.19
N VAL A 460 1.83 -10.75 26.37
CA VAL A 460 1.44 -9.42 26.81
C VAL A 460 -0.01 -9.44 27.29
N ASP A 461 -0.26 -9.03 28.53
CA ASP A 461 -1.61 -8.73 29.02
C ASP A 461 -1.93 -7.26 28.74
N LEU A 462 -2.82 -6.99 27.78
CA LEU A 462 -3.15 -5.64 27.35
C LEU A 462 -3.83 -4.79 28.45
N THR A 463 -4.34 -5.39 29.51
CA THR A 463 -4.91 -4.65 30.65
C THR A 463 -3.83 -4.07 31.56
N VAL A 464 -2.67 -4.70 31.59
CA VAL A 464 -1.48 -4.30 32.36
C VAL A 464 -0.47 -3.55 31.49
N GLY A 465 -0.26 -4.03 30.25
CA GLY A 465 0.76 -3.56 29.34
C GLY A 465 2.05 -4.39 29.41
N TYR A 466 3.13 -3.84 28.85
CA TYR A 466 4.42 -4.52 28.81
C TYR A 466 5.10 -4.53 30.17
N THR A 467 5.72 -5.66 30.48
CA THR A 467 6.46 -5.92 31.72
C THR A 467 7.78 -6.61 31.38
N PRO A 468 8.76 -6.72 32.28
CA PRO A 468 9.99 -7.50 32.05
C PRO A 468 9.72 -8.95 31.65
N ALA A 469 8.57 -9.53 32.03
CA ALA A 469 8.16 -10.87 31.60
C ALA A 469 7.79 -10.97 30.10
N SER A 470 7.63 -9.85 29.44
CA SER A 470 7.28 -9.73 28.02
C SER A 470 8.26 -8.82 27.25
N ASP A 471 9.36 -8.36 27.85
CA ASP A 471 10.34 -7.50 27.19
C ASP A 471 11.52 -8.35 26.71
N ARG A 472 11.72 -8.42 25.39
CA ARG A 472 12.76 -9.22 24.75
C ARG A 472 13.86 -8.32 24.22
N LEU A 473 15.12 -8.76 24.35
CA LEU A 473 16.25 -8.18 23.62
C LEU A 473 16.08 -8.45 22.14
N LEU A 474 15.81 -7.41 21.35
CA LEU A 474 15.57 -7.52 19.92
C LEU A 474 16.85 -7.68 19.12
N SER A 475 16.79 -8.42 18.02
CA SER A 475 17.97 -8.64 17.17
C SER A 475 18.54 -7.35 16.58
N THR A 476 17.70 -6.34 16.31
CA THR A 476 18.15 -5.01 15.85
C THR A 476 18.83 -4.20 16.96
N GLU A 477 18.56 -4.47 18.23
CA GLU A 477 19.21 -3.78 19.37
C GLU A 477 20.62 -4.34 19.64
N CYS A 478 20.78 -5.68 19.60
CA CYS A 478 22.08 -6.30 19.79
C CYS A 478 22.88 -6.49 18.48
N ASP A 479 22.24 -6.31 17.31
CA ASP A 479 22.79 -6.65 15.99
C ASP A 479 23.25 -8.13 15.92
N CYS A 480 22.46 -9.01 16.51
CA CYS A 480 22.76 -10.46 16.69
C CYS A 480 21.48 -11.30 16.62
N ASP A 481 21.62 -12.63 16.54
CA ASP A 481 20.57 -13.65 16.64
C ASP A 481 19.35 -13.42 15.72
N TYR A 482 19.61 -12.90 14.51
CA TYR A 482 18.56 -12.77 13.51
C TYR A 482 18.04 -14.12 13.01
N THR A 483 16.76 -14.24 12.77
CA THR A 483 16.19 -15.36 12.02
C THR A 483 16.71 -15.36 10.59
N ASN A 484 16.66 -14.20 9.94
CA ASN A 484 17.27 -13.97 8.64
C ASN A 484 18.11 -12.70 8.67
N TYR A 485 19.28 -12.76 8.05
CA TYR A 485 20.09 -11.59 7.71
C TYR A 485 20.65 -11.82 6.32
N VAL A 486 20.11 -11.12 5.34
CA VAL A 486 20.43 -11.35 3.93
C VAL A 486 20.84 -10.05 3.24
N THR A 487 21.85 -10.18 2.35
CA THR A 487 22.31 -9.08 1.50
C THR A 487 22.44 -9.56 0.06
N GLY A 488 22.17 -8.67 -0.88
CA GLY A 488 22.31 -9.06 -2.28
C GLY A 488 21.86 -7.97 -3.25
N HIS A 489 21.81 -8.37 -4.50
CA HIS A 489 21.33 -7.51 -5.58
C HIS A 489 20.84 -8.35 -6.74
N TYR A 490 19.99 -7.74 -7.57
CA TYR A 490 19.64 -8.30 -8.87
C TYR A 490 19.50 -7.21 -9.93
N THR A 491 19.77 -7.62 -11.18
CA THR A 491 19.64 -6.74 -12.35
C THR A 491 18.68 -7.37 -13.34
N ASP A 492 17.70 -6.61 -13.76
CA ASP A 492 16.75 -6.95 -14.82
C ASP A 492 17.13 -6.21 -16.11
N TYR A 493 17.50 -6.96 -17.12
CA TYR A 493 17.70 -6.48 -18.50
C TYR A 493 16.47 -6.83 -19.32
N SER A 494 15.88 -5.87 -20.00
CA SER A 494 14.62 -6.14 -20.66
C SER A 494 14.41 -5.36 -21.94
N ILE A 495 13.52 -5.92 -22.77
CA ILE A 495 12.98 -5.24 -23.93
C ILE A 495 11.47 -5.48 -24.01
N ALA A 496 10.72 -4.41 -24.26
CA ALA A 496 9.27 -4.46 -24.42
C ALA A 496 8.86 -3.84 -25.74
N ALA A 497 7.75 -4.32 -26.29
CA ALA A 497 7.07 -3.70 -27.43
C ALA A 497 5.57 -3.64 -27.15
N LEU A 498 4.94 -2.57 -27.60
CA LEU A 498 3.51 -2.32 -27.49
C LEU A 498 2.99 -1.75 -28.81
N ALA A 499 1.85 -2.26 -29.27
CA ALA A 499 1.17 -1.76 -30.46
C ALA A 499 -0.32 -1.56 -30.18
N ASP A 500 -0.86 -0.49 -30.74
CA ASP A 500 -2.26 -0.09 -30.62
C ASP A 500 -2.85 0.17 -32.01
N PHE A 501 -4.02 -0.40 -32.25
CA PHE A 501 -4.70 -0.39 -33.54
C PHE A 501 -6.14 0.08 -33.33
N ASP A 502 -6.41 1.38 -33.47
CA ASP A 502 -7.77 1.97 -33.39
C ASP A 502 -8.33 2.10 -34.80
N PHE A 503 -9.12 1.10 -35.20
CA PHE A 503 -9.72 1.03 -36.54
C PHE A 503 -10.92 1.98 -36.67
N SER A 504 -11.05 2.58 -37.87
CA SER A 504 -12.13 3.54 -38.21
C SER A 504 -13.56 2.96 -38.08
N PHE A 505 -13.70 1.61 -38.07
CA PHE A 505 -14.98 0.93 -37.88
C PHE A 505 -15.31 0.68 -36.38
N GLY A 506 -14.49 1.22 -35.45
CA GLY A 506 -14.76 1.23 -34.02
C GLY A 506 -14.11 0.10 -33.21
N LEU A 507 -13.37 -0.81 -33.83
CA LEU A 507 -12.57 -1.81 -33.12
C LEU A 507 -11.21 -1.20 -32.73
N ASP A 508 -10.85 -1.35 -31.46
CA ASP A 508 -9.56 -0.98 -30.92
C ASP A 508 -8.88 -2.20 -30.31
N VAL A 509 -7.64 -2.49 -30.72
CA VAL A 509 -6.85 -3.64 -30.28
C VAL A 509 -5.49 -3.17 -29.80
N THR A 510 -5.15 -3.48 -28.55
CA THR A 510 -3.82 -3.24 -27.98
C THR A 510 -3.14 -4.57 -27.70
N VAL A 511 -1.91 -4.76 -28.19
CA VAL A 511 -1.07 -5.93 -27.91
C VAL A 511 0.30 -5.52 -27.44
N GLY A 512 0.86 -6.28 -26.50
CA GLY A 512 2.18 -6.01 -25.98
C GLY A 512 2.91 -7.26 -25.54
N ALA A 513 4.23 -7.23 -25.64
CA ALA A 513 5.11 -8.29 -25.16
C ALA A 513 6.36 -7.70 -24.54
N ARG A 514 6.94 -8.42 -23.58
CA ARG A 514 8.19 -8.07 -22.90
C ARG A 514 8.98 -9.33 -22.60
N TYR A 515 10.28 -9.25 -22.74
CA TYR A 515 11.21 -10.25 -22.24
C TYR A 515 12.10 -9.62 -21.18
N ASP A 516 12.18 -10.29 -20.01
CA ASP A 516 13.04 -9.93 -18.89
C ASP A 516 14.13 -10.99 -18.74
N TYR A 517 15.37 -10.58 -18.49
CA TYR A 517 16.49 -11.45 -18.14
C TYR A 517 17.10 -10.97 -16.83
N LEU A 518 16.77 -11.70 -15.76
CA LEU A 518 17.21 -11.36 -14.42
C LEU A 518 18.50 -12.10 -14.06
N LYS A 519 19.45 -11.34 -13.50
CA LYS A 519 20.65 -11.89 -12.84
C LYS A 519 20.57 -11.53 -11.37
N ALA A 520 20.68 -12.52 -10.48
CA ALA A 520 20.53 -12.33 -9.04
C ALA A 520 21.71 -12.94 -8.28
N LYS A 521 22.08 -12.31 -7.17
CA LYS A 521 23.04 -12.79 -6.19
C LYS A 521 22.55 -12.45 -4.79
N SER A 522 22.61 -13.41 -3.87
CA SER A 522 22.21 -13.24 -2.49
C SER A 522 23.09 -14.07 -1.57
N ALA A 523 23.29 -13.59 -0.35
CA ALA A 523 24.05 -14.30 0.70
C ALA A 523 23.48 -13.99 2.08
N TYR A 524 23.39 -15.01 2.94
CA TYR A 524 23.15 -14.85 4.36
C TYR A 524 24.40 -14.35 5.07
N ASN A 525 24.23 -13.44 6.02
CA ASN A 525 25.27 -13.11 7.00
C ASN A 525 25.12 -14.05 8.21
N ILE A 526 25.62 -15.28 8.05
CA ILE A 526 25.50 -16.35 9.05
C ILE A 526 26.11 -15.99 10.41
N GLY A 527 27.07 -15.04 10.45
CA GLY A 527 27.69 -14.58 11.70
C GLY A 527 26.78 -13.70 12.56
N LYS A 528 25.65 -13.21 11.98
CA LYS A 528 24.62 -12.43 12.68
C LYS A 528 23.32 -13.20 12.89
N MET A 529 23.19 -14.35 12.23
CA MET A 529 22.02 -15.21 12.38
C MET A 529 22.16 -16.14 13.59
N GLU A 530 21.02 -16.55 14.11
CA GLU A 530 20.94 -17.57 15.13
C GLU A 530 21.56 -18.88 14.63
N ALA A 531 22.46 -19.47 15.42
CA ALA A 531 23.20 -20.67 15.05
C ALA A 531 22.29 -21.87 14.75
N ALA A 532 21.16 -21.99 15.46
CA ALA A 532 20.18 -23.06 15.25
C ALA A 532 19.43 -22.86 13.93
N GLN A 533 19.09 -21.60 13.55
CA GLN A 533 18.48 -21.31 12.27
C GLN A 533 19.43 -21.60 11.11
N VAL A 534 20.70 -21.24 11.24
CA VAL A 534 21.73 -21.59 10.24
C VAL A 534 21.85 -23.11 10.07
N ALA A 535 21.84 -23.85 11.18
CA ALA A 535 21.91 -25.33 11.16
C ALA A 535 20.64 -25.92 10.46
N SER A 536 19.46 -25.39 10.76
CA SER A 536 18.21 -25.80 10.11
C SER A 536 18.24 -25.53 8.60
N ASN A 537 18.62 -24.33 8.18
CA ASN A 537 18.72 -23.99 6.76
C ASN A 537 19.62 -24.98 6.01
N ARG A 538 20.77 -25.32 6.58
CA ARG A 538 21.70 -26.28 5.98
C ARG A 538 21.15 -27.70 5.94
N ALA A 539 20.41 -28.13 6.98
CA ALA A 539 19.76 -29.43 7.02
C ALA A 539 18.67 -29.54 5.91
N ASP A 540 17.98 -28.44 5.62
CA ASP A 540 17.00 -28.33 4.55
C ASP A 540 17.63 -28.14 3.15
N GLY A 541 18.95 -28.13 3.05
CA GLY A 541 19.69 -27.95 1.79
C GLY A 541 19.69 -26.52 1.26
N ILE A 542 19.36 -25.54 2.08
CA ILE A 542 19.39 -24.10 1.73
C ILE A 542 20.84 -23.63 1.77
N PRO A 543 21.42 -23.12 0.68
CA PRO A 543 22.81 -22.65 0.66
C PRO A 543 22.99 -21.32 1.39
N ASP A 544 24.16 -21.10 2.01
CA ASP A 544 24.50 -19.82 2.65
C ASP A 544 24.56 -18.66 1.63
N SER A 545 24.82 -18.94 0.36
CA SER A 545 24.80 -17.96 -0.73
C SER A 545 24.46 -18.61 -2.07
N ALA A 546 23.86 -17.85 -2.96
CA ALA A 546 23.57 -18.31 -4.30
C ALA A 546 23.68 -17.18 -5.33
N SER A 547 23.97 -17.56 -6.56
CA SER A 547 23.86 -16.68 -7.74
C SER A 547 23.18 -17.44 -8.86
N GLY A 548 22.38 -16.75 -9.65
CA GLY A 548 21.63 -17.38 -10.74
C GLY A 548 21.08 -16.36 -11.71
N ASN A 549 20.49 -16.88 -12.79
CA ASN A 549 19.79 -16.05 -13.76
C ASN A 549 18.51 -16.75 -14.23
N LYS A 550 17.51 -15.96 -14.67
CA LYS A 550 16.24 -16.48 -15.19
C LYS A 550 15.65 -15.54 -16.21
N GLY A 551 15.26 -16.10 -17.36
CA GLY A 551 14.48 -15.38 -18.37
C GLY A 551 12.97 -15.54 -18.13
N ALA A 552 12.20 -14.52 -18.46
CA ALA A 552 10.76 -14.54 -18.31
C ALA A 552 10.04 -13.71 -19.40
N TRP A 553 8.87 -14.19 -19.82
CA TRP A 553 8.03 -13.49 -20.79
C TRP A 553 6.77 -12.95 -20.13
N SER A 554 6.47 -11.70 -20.45
CA SER A 554 5.18 -11.05 -20.16
C SER A 554 4.52 -10.67 -21.47
N TRP A 555 3.19 -10.77 -21.55
CA TRP A 555 2.42 -10.32 -22.71
C TRP A 555 0.99 -9.98 -22.33
N SER A 556 0.36 -9.11 -23.10
CA SER A 556 -1.06 -8.79 -22.98
C SER A 556 -1.68 -8.58 -24.36
N ALA A 557 -2.94 -8.95 -24.47
CA ALA A 557 -3.78 -8.63 -25.60
C ALA A 557 -5.13 -8.14 -25.08
N SER A 558 -5.58 -7.00 -25.58
CA SER A 558 -6.82 -6.36 -25.18
C SER A 558 -7.54 -5.88 -26.42
N ALA A 559 -8.87 -5.91 -26.38
CA ALA A 559 -9.70 -5.32 -27.44
C ALA A 559 -10.91 -4.65 -26.83
N ASN A 560 -11.33 -3.55 -27.43
CA ASN A 560 -12.61 -2.92 -27.17
C ASN A 560 -13.32 -2.60 -28.51
N TYR A 561 -14.64 -2.36 -28.43
CA TYR A 561 -15.42 -2.05 -29.62
C TYR A 561 -16.42 -0.91 -29.31
N LYS A 562 -16.31 0.19 -30.05
CA LYS A 562 -17.20 1.35 -29.89
C LYS A 562 -18.56 1.05 -30.52
N LEU A 563 -19.52 0.64 -29.71
CA LEU A 563 -20.90 0.38 -30.14
C LEU A 563 -21.71 1.69 -30.22
N PRO A 564 -22.83 1.70 -30.97
CA PRO A 564 -23.83 2.76 -30.86
C PRO A 564 -24.28 2.98 -29.39
N TYR A 565 -24.78 4.19 -29.10
CA TYR A 565 -25.28 4.60 -27.78
C TYR A 565 -24.19 4.70 -26.71
N GLY A 566 -22.91 4.91 -27.07
CA GLY A 566 -21.83 5.13 -26.12
C GLY A 566 -21.39 3.88 -25.31
N LEU A 567 -21.75 2.70 -25.77
CA LEU A 567 -21.36 1.43 -25.12
C LEU A 567 -20.04 0.90 -25.70
N ILE A 568 -19.15 0.46 -24.81
CA ILE A 568 -17.81 -0.05 -25.16
C ILE A 568 -17.57 -1.38 -24.42
N PRO A 569 -17.97 -2.54 -25.00
CA PRO A 569 -17.51 -3.84 -24.51
C PRO A 569 -16.02 -3.99 -24.72
N TYR A 570 -15.36 -4.65 -23.75
CA TYR A 570 -13.94 -4.94 -23.84
C TYR A 570 -13.59 -6.33 -23.31
N ALA A 571 -12.45 -6.84 -23.73
CA ALA A 571 -11.85 -8.06 -23.19
C ALA A 571 -10.33 -7.91 -23.11
N THR A 572 -9.75 -8.54 -22.10
CA THR A 572 -8.30 -8.54 -21.87
C THR A 572 -7.85 -9.91 -21.42
N ILE A 573 -6.74 -10.36 -21.99
CA ILE A 573 -5.97 -11.50 -21.53
C ILE A 573 -4.52 -11.06 -21.31
N ALA A 574 -3.93 -11.44 -20.18
CA ALA A 574 -2.55 -11.10 -19.88
C ALA A 574 -1.85 -12.23 -19.13
N ARG A 575 -0.56 -12.38 -19.41
CA ARG A 575 0.41 -13.15 -18.66
C ARG A 575 1.54 -12.22 -18.26
N GLN A 576 1.82 -12.13 -16.96
CA GLN A 576 2.91 -11.29 -16.44
C GLN A 576 3.89 -12.13 -15.65
N SER A 577 5.17 -11.92 -15.90
CA SER A 577 6.23 -12.35 -14.98
C SER A 577 6.23 -11.48 -13.73
N THR A 578 6.63 -12.05 -12.62
CA THR A 578 6.72 -11.36 -11.32
C THR A 578 7.99 -11.83 -10.62
N VAL A 579 8.79 -10.90 -10.13
CA VAL A 579 9.90 -11.20 -9.21
C VAL A 579 9.29 -11.50 -7.85
N ILE A 580 9.63 -12.64 -7.28
CA ILE A 580 9.19 -13.07 -5.96
C ILE A 580 10.25 -12.60 -4.96
N ALA A 581 10.15 -11.36 -4.55
CA ALA A 581 11.03 -10.72 -3.59
C ALA A 581 10.30 -10.48 -2.27
N GLY A 582 11.03 -10.38 -1.17
CA GLY A 582 10.51 -10.08 0.15
C GLY A 582 10.15 -8.61 0.35
N GLN A 583 9.84 -8.26 1.58
CA GLN A 583 9.35 -6.93 1.97
C GLN A 583 10.34 -5.79 1.65
N GLY A 584 11.64 -6.08 1.74
CA GLY A 584 12.74 -5.17 1.43
C GLY A 584 13.33 -5.37 0.05
N ALA A 585 12.58 -5.97 -0.88
CA ALA A 585 13.05 -6.40 -2.20
C ALA A 585 14.12 -7.51 -2.14
N GLU A 586 14.31 -8.15 -0.99
CA GLU A 586 15.29 -9.22 -0.81
C GLU A 586 14.90 -10.49 -1.58
N LEU A 587 15.95 -11.20 -2.05
CA LEU A 587 15.86 -12.55 -2.61
C LEU A 587 16.69 -13.48 -1.72
N TYR A 588 16.10 -14.60 -1.30
CA TYR A 588 16.82 -15.56 -0.48
C TYR A 588 17.69 -16.49 -1.31
N PRO A 589 18.86 -16.93 -0.79
CA PRO A 589 19.73 -17.87 -1.49
C PRO A 589 19.02 -19.14 -1.96
N GLY A 590 18.10 -19.69 -1.14
CA GLY A 590 17.29 -20.86 -1.49
C GLY A 590 16.41 -20.65 -2.73
N ASP A 591 15.79 -19.48 -2.88
CA ASP A 591 14.95 -19.17 -4.04
C ASP A 591 15.78 -19.03 -5.32
N ILE A 592 16.99 -18.47 -5.23
CA ILE A 592 17.89 -18.35 -6.37
C ILE A 592 18.38 -19.72 -6.80
N ALA A 593 18.82 -20.55 -5.85
CA ALA A 593 19.29 -21.90 -6.11
C ALA A 593 18.17 -22.80 -6.67
N GLY A 594 16.96 -22.71 -6.11
CA GLY A 594 15.77 -23.43 -6.56
C GLY A 594 15.10 -22.86 -7.81
N GLN A 595 15.58 -21.74 -8.37
CA GLN A 595 15.02 -21.06 -9.53
C GLN A 595 13.53 -20.62 -9.32
N THR A 596 13.13 -20.31 -8.07
CA THR A 596 11.75 -19.93 -7.70
C THR A 596 11.53 -18.43 -7.63
N PHE A 597 12.59 -17.62 -7.68
CA PHE A 597 12.56 -16.15 -7.56
C PHE A 597 11.82 -15.40 -8.68
N VAL A 598 11.36 -16.09 -9.74
CA VAL A 598 10.49 -15.52 -10.78
C VAL A 598 9.34 -16.47 -11.04
N SER A 599 8.14 -15.97 -10.96
CA SER A 599 6.90 -16.67 -11.25
C SER A 599 6.07 -15.95 -12.32
N ALA A 600 4.97 -16.55 -12.73
CA ALA A 600 4.08 -15.99 -13.72
C ALA A 600 2.64 -15.94 -13.22
N SER A 601 1.97 -14.86 -13.54
CA SER A 601 0.56 -14.61 -13.23
C SER A 601 -0.26 -14.54 -14.51
N LYS A 602 -1.58 -14.79 -14.44
CA LYS A 602 -2.51 -14.73 -15.58
C LYS A 602 -3.76 -13.95 -15.19
N LEU A 603 -4.26 -13.16 -16.14
CA LEU A 603 -5.53 -12.44 -16.03
C LEU A 603 -6.41 -12.76 -17.24
N TYR A 604 -7.70 -12.96 -16.98
CA TYR A 604 -8.80 -12.92 -17.95
C TYR A 604 -9.82 -11.93 -17.42
N GLU A 605 -10.15 -10.92 -18.20
CA GLU A 605 -11.12 -9.87 -17.85
C GLU A 605 -12.00 -9.57 -19.05
N GLY A 606 -13.29 -9.36 -18.80
CA GLY A 606 -14.23 -8.82 -19.76
C GLY A 606 -15.16 -7.85 -19.08
N GLY A 607 -15.57 -6.83 -19.81
CA GLY A 607 -16.42 -5.80 -19.24
C GLY A 607 -17.16 -4.97 -20.28
N LEU A 608 -17.97 -4.08 -19.76
CA LEU A 608 -18.73 -3.12 -20.53
C LEU A 608 -18.56 -1.76 -19.86
N LYS A 609 -18.23 -0.74 -20.64
CA LYS A 609 -18.15 0.66 -20.22
C LYS A 609 -19.10 1.49 -21.04
N GLY A 610 -19.47 2.64 -20.51
CA GLY A 610 -20.23 3.61 -21.28
C GLY A 610 -20.18 5.00 -20.67
N SER A 611 -20.38 5.99 -21.53
CA SER A 611 -20.51 7.39 -21.16
C SER A 611 -21.72 8.00 -21.87
N TRP A 612 -22.51 8.76 -21.12
CA TRP A 612 -23.77 9.37 -21.57
C TRP A 612 -23.94 10.78 -21.01
N LEU A 613 -24.96 11.50 -21.53
CA LEU A 613 -25.28 12.83 -21.06
C LEU A 613 -24.13 13.83 -21.25
N ASP A 614 -23.46 13.79 -22.39
CA ASP A 614 -22.28 14.60 -22.68
C ASP A 614 -21.16 14.34 -21.64
N ASP A 615 -20.84 13.06 -21.46
CA ASP A 615 -19.84 12.53 -20.52
C ASP A 615 -20.10 12.80 -19.02
N ARG A 616 -21.27 13.31 -18.67
CA ARG A 616 -21.67 13.53 -17.27
C ARG A 616 -22.03 12.26 -16.51
N LEU A 617 -22.38 11.19 -17.21
CA LEU A 617 -22.66 9.88 -16.63
C LEU A 617 -21.72 8.83 -17.22
N TYR A 618 -20.84 8.31 -16.41
CA TYR A 618 -20.00 7.14 -16.71
C TYR A 618 -20.46 5.96 -15.90
N ALA A 619 -20.49 4.77 -16.50
CA ALA A 619 -20.65 3.50 -15.80
C ALA A 619 -19.79 2.41 -16.43
N ALA A 620 -19.34 1.49 -15.57
CA ALA A 620 -18.57 0.33 -15.99
C ALA A 620 -18.95 -0.89 -15.15
N VAL A 621 -18.92 -2.07 -15.80
CA VAL A 621 -19.01 -3.36 -15.14
C VAL A 621 -17.97 -4.28 -15.72
N SER A 622 -17.28 -5.03 -14.86
CA SER A 622 -16.29 -6.03 -15.26
C SER A 622 -16.42 -7.33 -14.47
N ILE A 623 -16.09 -8.41 -15.15
CA ILE A 623 -15.89 -9.73 -14.54
C ILE A 623 -14.45 -10.16 -14.80
N TYR A 624 -13.85 -10.81 -13.81
CA TYR A 624 -12.46 -11.22 -13.96
C TYR A 624 -12.17 -12.56 -13.27
N LYS A 625 -11.14 -13.20 -13.79
CA LYS A 625 -10.46 -14.33 -13.18
C LYS A 625 -8.97 -14.12 -13.30
N GLN A 626 -8.28 -14.14 -12.17
CA GLN A 626 -6.82 -14.05 -12.14
C GLN A 626 -6.23 -15.19 -11.32
N LYS A 627 -5.03 -15.62 -11.73
CA LYS A 627 -4.21 -16.56 -10.98
C LYS A 627 -2.82 -15.96 -10.86
N ARG A 628 -2.30 -15.90 -9.64
CA ARG A 628 -0.95 -15.40 -9.38
C ARG A 628 -0.26 -16.28 -8.35
N THR A 629 1.06 -16.24 -8.35
CA THR A 629 1.85 -16.67 -7.22
C THR A 629 1.89 -15.51 -6.25
N ASP A 630 1.39 -15.75 -5.07
CA ASP A 630 1.46 -14.80 -3.97
C ASP A 630 2.69 -15.12 -3.12
N TYR A 631 3.12 -14.14 -2.39
CA TYR A 631 4.29 -14.15 -1.56
C TYR A 631 3.84 -13.94 -0.11
N ASN A 632 4.36 -14.74 0.80
CA ASN A 632 4.13 -14.52 2.22
C ASN A 632 5.08 -13.44 2.73
N ILE A 633 4.51 -12.46 3.40
CA ILE A 633 5.16 -11.18 3.73
C ILE A 633 6.27 -11.33 4.76
N GLN A 634 6.27 -12.38 5.57
CA GLN A 634 7.29 -12.59 6.62
C GLN A 634 8.34 -13.65 6.26
N SER A 635 9.00 -13.52 5.13
CA SER A 635 10.15 -14.36 4.74
C SER A 635 9.95 -15.90 4.79
N VAL A 636 8.84 -16.39 5.30
CA VAL A 636 8.44 -17.78 5.09
C VAL A 636 7.96 -17.88 3.66
N THR A 637 8.88 -18.02 2.73
CA THR A 637 8.64 -18.14 1.30
C THR A 637 7.82 -19.39 1.02
N VAL A 638 6.53 -19.23 1.16
CA VAL A 638 5.61 -20.19 0.59
C VAL A 638 5.11 -19.56 -0.70
N ASN A 639 5.67 -19.97 -1.83
CA ASN A 639 5.18 -19.63 -3.17
C ASN A 639 3.74 -20.12 -3.32
N GLN A 640 2.80 -19.41 -2.69
CA GLN A 640 1.38 -19.79 -2.71
C GLN A 640 0.74 -19.32 -3.99
N SER A 641 0.17 -20.21 -4.74
CA SER A 641 -0.65 -19.89 -5.90
C SER A 641 -2.06 -19.53 -5.43
N VAL A 642 -2.53 -18.34 -5.75
CA VAL A 642 -3.90 -17.88 -5.45
C VAL A 642 -4.70 -17.65 -6.73
N GLU A 643 -6.00 -18.00 -6.65
CA GLU A 643 -6.98 -17.68 -7.69
C GLU A 643 -7.98 -16.66 -7.15
N THR A 644 -8.14 -15.54 -7.85
CA THR A 644 -9.19 -14.57 -7.55
C THR A 644 -10.23 -14.56 -8.67
N LYS A 645 -11.50 -14.50 -8.29
CA LYS A 645 -12.63 -14.28 -9.19
C LYS A 645 -13.51 -13.19 -8.63
N GLY A 646 -13.99 -12.31 -9.49
CA GLY A 646 -14.85 -11.24 -9.03
C GLY A 646 -15.67 -10.56 -10.13
N LEU A 647 -16.51 -9.68 -9.63
CA LEU A 647 -17.30 -8.72 -10.41
C LEU A 647 -17.12 -7.36 -9.75
N GLU A 648 -16.89 -6.35 -10.57
CA GLU A 648 -16.80 -4.96 -10.17
C GLU A 648 -17.77 -4.13 -11.00
N ALA A 649 -18.44 -3.19 -10.36
CA ALA A 649 -19.25 -2.19 -11.04
C ALA A 649 -18.96 -0.82 -10.43
N GLU A 650 -18.91 0.20 -11.26
CA GLU A 650 -18.75 1.59 -10.81
C GLU A 650 -19.59 2.54 -11.68
N PHE A 651 -19.97 3.64 -11.09
CA PHE A 651 -20.54 4.76 -11.83
C PHE A 651 -20.08 6.09 -11.26
N ARG A 652 -20.06 7.11 -12.11
CA ARG A 652 -19.83 8.52 -11.77
C ARG A 652 -20.88 9.34 -12.50
N TRP A 653 -21.60 10.15 -11.77
CA TRP A 653 -22.69 10.95 -12.31
C TRP A 653 -22.62 12.40 -11.83
N SER A 654 -22.24 13.29 -12.71
CA SER A 654 -22.45 14.73 -12.56
C SER A 654 -23.89 15.04 -12.94
N VAL A 655 -24.78 15.04 -11.93
CA VAL A 655 -26.24 15.23 -12.15
C VAL A 655 -26.50 16.61 -12.76
N ASP A 656 -25.86 17.60 -12.17
CA ASP A 656 -25.83 19.00 -12.63
C ASP A 656 -24.52 19.68 -12.16
N LYS A 657 -24.38 20.98 -12.28
CA LYS A 657 -23.21 21.75 -11.82
C LYS A 657 -22.99 21.70 -10.30
N HIS A 658 -23.97 21.26 -9.52
CA HIS A 658 -23.91 21.24 -8.06
C HIS A 658 -23.69 19.84 -7.49
N LEU A 659 -24.24 18.79 -8.11
CA LEU A 659 -24.32 17.45 -7.53
C LEU A 659 -23.51 16.44 -8.32
N LEU A 660 -22.48 15.88 -7.66
CA LEU A 660 -21.71 14.73 -8.12
C LEU A 660 -22.02 13.52 -7.24
N ILE A 661 -22.31 12.37 -7.85
CA ILE A 661 -22.51 11.09 -7.16
C ILE A 661 -21.57 10.07 -7.77
N THR A 662 -20.84 9.32 -6.94
CA THR A 662 -20.03 8.19 -7.37
C THR A 662 -20.40 6.96 -6.55
N GLY A 663 -20.39 5.79 -7.17
CA GLY A 663 -20.68 4.55 -6.47
C GLY A 663 -19.94 3.37 -7.03
N GLY A 664 -19.73 2.38 -6.18
CA GLY A 664 -19.01 1.16 -6.51
C GLY A 664 -19.62 -0.08 -5.85
N TYR A 665 -19.51 -1.19 -6.55
CA TYR A 665 -19.80 -2.52 -6.03
C TYR A 665 -18.66 -3.46 -6.38
N THR A 666 -18.23 -4.23 -5.40
CA THR A 666 -17.20 -5.26 -5.54
C THR A 666 -17.70 -6.58 -5.00
N ARG A 667 -17.56 -7.63 -5.80
CA ARG A 667 -17.69 -9.01 -5.35
C ARG A 667 -16.39 -9.75 -5.61
N THR A 668 -15.69 -10.14 -4.54
CA THR A 668 -14.37 -10.81 -4.65
C THR A 668 -14.34 -12.12 -3.88
N LYS A 669 -13.76 -13.15 -4.49
CA LYS A 669 -13.44 -14.42 -3.84
C LYS A 669 -12.01 -14.80 -4.18
N VAL A 670 -11.20 -15.01 -3.15
CA VAL A 670 -9.78 -15.40 -3.26
C VAL A 670 -9.60 -16.77 -2.67
N TYR A 671 -8.94 -17.67 -3.39
CA TYR A 671 -8.69 -19.04 -2.99
C TYR A 671 -7.20 -19.36 -3.01
N ASN A 672 -6.68 -19.94 -1.95
CA ASN A 672 -5.32 -20.45 -1.88
C ASN A 672 -5.28 -21.85 -2.55
N LEU A 673 -4.76 -21.89 -3.77
CA LEU A 673 -4.70 -23.14 -4.54
C LEU A 673 -3.59 -24.08 -4.05
N THR A 674 -2.50 -23.55 -3.50
CA THR A 674 -1.42 -24.35 -2.93
C THR A 674 -1.91 -25.10 -1.70
N ALA A 675 -2.59 -24.41 -0.78
CA ALA A 675 -3.20 -25.03 0.39
C ALA A 675 -4.22 -26.09 0.01
N LEU A 676 -5.06 -25.83 -1.01
CA LEU A 676 -6.02 -26.80 -1.52
C LEU A 676 -5.35 -28.05 -2.12
N THR A 677 -4.21 -27.89 -2.79
CA THR A 677 -3.46 -29.02 -3.35
C THR A 677 -2.76 -29.84 -2.27
N ASN A 678 -2.20 -29.17 -1.27
CA ASN A 678 -1.51 -29.80 -0.15
C ASN A 678 -2.45 -30.44 0.87
N GLY A 679 -3.73 -30.07 0.86
CA GLY A 679 -4.73 -30.52 1.82
C GLY A 679 -4.62 -29.85 3.19
N THR A 680 -3.63 -29.00 3.40
CA THR A 680 -3.36 -28.30 4.67
C THR A 680 -2.75 -26.93 4.43
N LEU A 681 -2.86 -26.07 5.46
CA LEU A 681 -2.19 -24.77 5.53
C LEU A 681 -1.59 -24.58 6.93
N PHE A 682 -0.31 -24.23 7.00
CA PHE A 682 0.33 -23.83 8.25
C PHE A 682 -0.28 -22.51 8.76
N SER A 683 -0.55 -22.44 10.07
CA SER A 683 -1.08 -21.26 10.72
C SER A 683 -0.72 -21.22 12.20
N PHE A 684 -0.75 -20.02 12.76
CA PHE A 684 -0.73 -19.79 14.19
C PHE A 684 -2.15 -19.96 14.73
N PHE A 685 -2.30 -20.68 15.82
CA PHE A 685 -3.59 -20.96 16.43
C PHE A 685 -3.91 -19.95 17.53
N GLY A 686 -5.14 -19.47 17.53
CA GLY A 686 -5.74 -18.72 18.60
C GLY A 686 -6.51 -19.61 19.56
N ILE A 687 -7.08 -19.02 20.59
CA ILE A 687 -7.87 -19.72 21.62
C ILE A 687 -9.04 -20.49 21.04
N GLU A 688 -9.74 -19.91 20.09
CA GLU A 688 -10.93 -20.55 19.47
C GLU A 688 -10.58 -21.75 18.57
N ASP A 689 -9.29 -21.89 18.22
CA ASP A 689 -8.80 -23.03 17.45
C ASP A 689 -8.57 -24.27 18.33
N LEU A 690 -8.40 -24.09 19.64
CA LEU A 690 -8.07 -25.13 20.62
C LEU A 690 -9.34 -25.77 21.23
N VAL A 691 -10.33 -26.06 20.38
CA VAL A 691 -11.68 -26.51 20.78
C VAL A 691 -11.72 -27.81 21.57
N ASN A 692 -10.70 -28.67 21.48
CA ASN A 692 -10.60 -29.94 22.19
C ASN A 692 -9.73 -29.86 23.45
N VAL A 693 -9.22 -28.68 23.77
CA VAL A 693 -8.39 -28.44 24.94
C VAL A 693 -9.28 -27.99 26.09
N SER A 694 -9.19 -28.66 27.24
CA SER A 694 -10.04 -28.36 28.42
C SER A 694 -9.77 -27.00 29.03
N ASP A 695 -8.52 -26.51 28.97
CA ASP A 695 -8.11 -25.19 29.40
C ASP A 695 -7.19 -24.55 28.35
N PRO A 696 -7.75 -23.92 27.31
CA PRO A 696 -6.96 -23.27 26.27
C PRO A 696 -6.06 -22.15 26.78
N SER A 697 -6.40 -21.51 27.92
CA SER A 697 -5.62 -20.41 28.50
C SER A 697 -4.20 -20.82 28.91
N LEU A 698 -3.96 -22.09 29.15
CA LEU A 698 -2.62 -22.63 29.41
C LEU A 698 -1.66 -22.41 28.25
N TYR A 699 -2.16 -22.22 27.05
CA TYR A 699 -1.32 -22.01 25.84
C TYR A 699 -1.04 -20.54 25.55
N LEU A 700 -1.62 -19.60 26.29
CA LEU A 700 -1.47 -18.16 26.04
C LEU A 700 -0.13 -17.56 26.53
N GLY A 701 0.75 -18.34 27.10
CA GLY A 701 2.11 -17.88 27.45
C GLY A 701 3.12 -18.04 26.32
N GLY A 702 2.72 -18.65 25.21
CA GLY A 702 3.51 -18.88 23.99
C GLY A 702 2.64 -18.69 22.73
N GLN A 703 3.03 -19.34 21.64
CA GLN A 703 2.32 -19.24 20.37
C GLN A 703 2.02 -20.65 19.83
N PRO A 704 0.79 -21.16 19.96
CA PRO A 704 0.38 -22.44 19.36
C PRO A 704 0.48 -22.39 17.84
N ILE A 705 1.00 -23.44 17.23
CA ILE A 705 1.15 -23.55 15.77
C ILE A 705 0.74 -24.94 15.30
N GLY A 706 0.27 -25.04 14.07
CA GLY A 706 -0.12 -26.29 13.47
C GLY A 706 -0.65 -26.15 12.04
N LEU A 707 -1.30 -27.24 11.60
CA LEU A 707 -1.84 -27.34 10.25
C LEU A 707 -3.38 -27.23 10.26
N VAL A 708 -3.92 -26.27 9.53
CA VAL A 708 -5.36 -26.15 9.27
C VAL A 708 -5.71 -27.09 8.10
N PRO A 709 -6.66 -28.05 8.26
CA PRO A 709 -7.10 -28.89 7.16
C PRO A 709 -7.82 -28.09 6.07
N ILE A 710 -7.47 -28.32 4.81
CA ILE A 710 -8.07 -27.70 3.62
C ILE A 710 -8.65 -28.80 2.74
N THR A 711 -9.85 -29.24 3.05
CA THR A 711 -10.49 -30.39 2.40
C THR A 711 -11.34 -30.02 1.20
N SER A 712 -11.72 -28.73 1.11
CA SER A 712 -12.57 -28.22 0.04
C SER A 712 -12.08 -26.87 -0.49
N LYS A 713 -12.59 -26.48 -1.67
CA LYS A 713 -12.31 -25.14 -2.21
C LYS A 713 -12.83 -24.01 -1.31
N SER A 714 -13.91 -24.24 -0.57
CA SER A 714 -14.42 -23.26 0.41
C SER A 714 -13.45 -23.07 1.57
N ASP A 715 -12.79 -24.11 2.03
CA ASP A 715 -11.82 -24.05 3.13
C ASP A 715 -10.55 -23.30 2.70
N SER A 716 -10.19 -23.39 1.40
CA SER A 716 -9.04 -22.65 0.85
C SER A 716 -9.31 -21.15 0.60
N ARG A 717 -10.50 -20.64 0.94
CA ARG A 717 -10.82 -19.25 0.80
C ARG A 717 -10.01 -18.40 1.77
N ARG A 718 -9.30 -17.37 1.24
CA ARG A 718 -8.50 -16.46 2.09
C ARG A 718 -9.41 -15.72 3.07
N ALA A 719 -8.98 -15.68 4.32
CA ALA A 719 -9.61 -14.93 5.39
C ALA A 719 -9.43 -13.41 5.21
N GLY A 720 -10.19 -12.64 5.95
CA GLY A 720 -10.08 -11.18 6.00
C GLY A 720 -10.64 -10.43 4.78
N ILE A 721 -10.99 -11.11 3.68
CA ILE A 721 -11.44 -10.50 2.44
C ILE A 721 -12.98 -10.60 2.35
N PRO A 722 -13.72 -9.47 2.35
CA PRO A 722 -15.17 -9.48 2.23
C PRO A 722 -15.62 -10.01 0.87
N THR A 723 -16.76 -10.72 0.85
CA THR A 723 -17.34 -11.17 -0.43
C THR A 723 -17.93 -10.00 -1.19
N ASN A 724 -18.66 -9.14 -0.51
CA ASN A 724 -19.29 -7.97 -1.11
C ASN A 724 -18.87 -6.70 -0.36
N LEU A 725 -18.60 -5.68 -1.13
CA LEU A 725 -18.32 -4.33 -0.68
C LEU A 725 -19.11 -3.36 -1.55
N TYR A 726 -19.78 -2.41 -0.91
CA TYR A 726 -20.52 -1.34 -1.57
C TYR A 726 -19.97 -0.01 -1.12
N SER A 727 -19.78 0.93 -2.04
CA SER A 727 -19.42 2.31 -1.74
C SER A 727 -20.34 3.28 -2.45
N LEU A 728 -20.63 4.40 -1.81
CA LEU A 728 -21.39 5.50 -2.37
C LEU A 728 -20.84 6.82 -1.82
N THR A 729 -20.59 7.76 -2.69
CA THR A 729 -20.10 9.10 -2.35
C THR A 729 -20.94 10.14 -3.06
N ALA A 730 -21.32 11.19 -2.37
CA ALA A 730 -22.04 12.32 -2.94
C ALA A 730 -21.45 13.64 -2.45
N THR A 731 -21.36 14.62 -3.34
CA THR A 731 -20.98 16.00 -3.03
C THR A 731 -21.99 16.95 -3.66
N TYR A 732 -22.51 17.88 -2.85
CA TYR A 732 -23.33 18.98 -3.31
C TYR A 732 -22.62 20.31 -3.01
N ALA A 733 -22.31 21.07 -4.04
CA ALA A 733 -21.68 22.38 -3.95
C ALA A 733 -22.71 23.49 -4.28
N PHE A 734 -22.83 24.47 -3.40
CA PHE A 734 -23.70 25.62 -3.55
C PHE A 734 -22.97 26.75 -4.26
N ASP A 735 -23.71 27.64 -4.94
CA ASP A 735 -23.12 28.80 -5.63
C ASP A 735 -22.46 29.84 -4.69
N ASN A 736 -22.68 29.73 -3.38
CA ASN A 736 -22.11 30.64 -2.37
C ASN A 736 -20.77 30.13 -1.77
N GLY A 737 -20.16 29.09 -2.36
CA GLY A 737 -18.89 28.51 -1.87
C GLY A 737 -19.05 27.45 -0.77
N LEU A 738 -20.27 27.17 -0.30
CA LEU A 738 -20.53 26.07 0.61
C LEU A 738 -20.57 24.74 -0.15
N ALA A 739 -19.93 23.66 0.38
CA ALA A 739 -20.15 22.32 -0.14
C ALA A 739 -20.34 21.31 1.00
N LEU A 740 -21.22 20.34 0.73
CA LEU A 740 -21.52 19.21 1.62
C LEU A 740 -21.15 17.91 0.92
N SER A 741 -20.42 17.05 1.62
CA SER A 741 -20.01 15.76 1.07
C SER A 741 -20.29 14.63 2.06
N ALA A 742 -20.67 13.47 1.54
CA ALA A 742 -20.82 12.26 2.33
C ALA A 742 -20.28 11.06 1.57
N SER A 743 -19.65 10.12 2.28
CA SER A 743 -19.14 8.86 1.76
C SER A 743 -19.58 7.72 2.66
N GLY A 744 -20.07 6.63 2.08
CA GLY A 744 -20.48 5.43 2.80
C GLY A 744 -19.85 4.18 2.22
N VAL A 745 -19.36 3.29 3.10
CA VAL A 745 -18.87 1.97 2.73
C VAL A 745 -19.59 0.91 3.57
N LYS A 746 -20.17 -0.10 2.88
CA LYS A 746 -20.73 -1.29 3.53
C LYS A 746 -19.87 -2.49 3.18
N VAL A 747 -19.41 -3.21 4.20
CA VAL A 747 -18.50 -4.35 4.12
C VAL A 747 -19.16 -5.57 4.75
N ASP A 748 -19.14 -6.71 4.05
CA ASP A 748 -19.60 -7.99 4.59
C ASP A 748 -18.72 -8.46 5.76
N SER A 749 -19.26 -9.38 6.57
CA SER A 749 -18.50 -10.06 7.60
C SER A 749 -17.37 -10.90 6.99
N VAL A 750 -16.25 -11.01 7.71
CA VAL A 750 -15.09 -11.81 7.33
C VAL A 750 -14.64 -12.68 8.50
N TYR A 751 -13.88 -13.73 8.23
CA TYR A 751 -13.15 -14.43 9.27
C TYR A 751 -11.80 -13.75 9.51
N SER A 752 -11.33 -13.72 10.76
CA SER A 752 -10.05 -13.13 11.13
C SER A 752 -8.86 -13.93 10.58
N GLY A 753 -8.95 -15.25 10.56
CA GLY A 753 -7.90 -16.17 10.15
C GLY A 753 -8.41 -17.35 9.32
N GLN A 754 -7.49 -18.10 8.77
CA GLN A 754 -7.75 -19.20 7.83
C GLN A 754 -8.50 -20.38 8.48
N SER A 755 -8.33 -20.60 9.77
CA SER A 755 -9.10 -21.61 10.52
C SER A 755 -10.59 -21.31 10.62
N GLN A 756 -11.01 -20.07 10.33
CA GLN A 756 -12.39 -19.60 10.41
C GLN A 756 -12.99 -19.67 11.83
N ALA A 757 -12.16 -19.67 12.87
CA ALA A 757 -12.58 -19.79 14.25
C ALA A 757 -13.28 -18.51 14.76
N VAL A 758 -12.78 -17.33 14.41
CA VAL A 758 -13.34 -16.04 14.83
C VAL A 758 -13.89 -15.26 13.65
N LYS A 759 -15.13 -14.79 13.78
CA LYS A 759 -15.84 -14.01 12.75
C LYS A 759 -15.94 -12.56 13.13
N LEU A 760 -15.41 -11.68 12.26
CA LEU A 760 -15.53 -10.24 12.39
C LEU A 760 -16.85 -9.75 11.77
N PRO A 761 -17.64 -8.91 12.46
CA PRO A 761 -18.97 -8.52 12.02
C PRO A 761 -18.94 -7.64 10.75
N ALA A 762 -20.01 -7.72 9.96
CA ALA A 762 -20.26 -6.77 8.89
C ALA A 762 -20.46 -5.35 9.44
N TYR A 763 -20.09 -4.35 8.66
CA TYR A 763 -20.26 -2.96 9.10
C TYR A 763 -20.64 -2.02 7.94
N THR A 764 -21.21 -0.87 8.32
CA THR A 764 -21.36 0.28 7.45
C THR A 764 -20.67 1.46 8.14
N LYS A 765 -19.69 2.06 7.45
CA LYS A 765 -18.99 3.28 7.88
C LYS A 765 -19.48 4.44 7.02
N ILE A 766 -19.80 5.57 7.64
CA ILE A 766 -20.21 6.80 6.98
C ILE A 766 -19.25 7.91 7.40
N ASP A 767 -18.69 8.61 6.42
CA ASP A 767 -17.89 9.81 6.61
C ASP A 767 -18.64 11.01 5.99
N ALA A 768 -18.47 12.20 6.56
CA ALA A 768 -19.10 13.42 6.06
C ALA A 768 -18.13 14.60 6.12
N ALA A 769 -18.28 15.54 5.20
CA ALA A 769 -17.50 16.77 5.19
C ALA A 769 -18.36 17.96 4.86
N ILE A 770 -18.01 19.10 5.43
CA ILE A 770 -18.51 20.43 5.06
C ILE A 770 -17.31 21.31 4.73
N SER A 771 -17.37 22.04 3.64
CA SER A 771 -16.36 23.04 3.29
C SER A 771 -17.00 24.35 2.88
N TYR A 772 -16.29 25.46 3.14
CA TYR A 772 -16.70 26.79 2.75
C TYR A 772 -15.51 27.53 2.16
N GLU A 773 -15.64 27.93 0.91
CA GLU A 773 -14.62 28.68 0.16
C GLU A 773 -15.08 30.12 -0.07
N THR A 774 -14.24 31.08 0.26
CA THR A 774 -14.52 32.51 0.09
C THR A 774 -13.25 33.31 -0.12
N GLY A 775 -13.12 33.93 -1.29
CA GLY A 775 -11.88 34.61 -1.69
C GLY A 775 -10.69 33.62 -1.63
N PRO A 776 -9.58 33.98 -0.97
CA PRO A 776 -8.39 33.11 -0.87
C PRO A 776 -8.51 32.03 0.24
N TRP A 777 -9.62 31.96 0.95
CA TRP A 777 -9.77 31.08 2.11
C TRP A 777 -10.68 29.90 1.83
N LEU A 778 -10.23 28.72 2.24
CA LEU A 778 -11.05 27.50 2.26
C LEU A 778 -10.99 26.89 3.67
N ALA A 779 -12.14 26.84 4.34
CA ALA A 779 -12.29 26.13 5.61
C ALA A 779 -13.00 24.81 5.37
N ARG A 780 -12.54 23.73 6.02
CA ARG A 780 -13.12 22.38 5.88
C ARG A 780 -13.20 21.69 7.23
N LEU A 781 -14.31 20.99 7.46
CA LEU A 781 -14.48 20.07 8.59
C LEU A 781 -14.85 18.70 8.03
N VAL A 782 -14.05 17.68 8.36
CA VAL A 782 -14.29 16.27 8.03
C VAL A 782 -14.61 15.52 9.29
N VAL A 783 -15.68 14.72 9.27
CA VAL A 783 -16.08 13.82 10.35
C VAL A 783 -16.00 12.39 9.80
N LYS A 784 -15.03 11.61 10.23
CA LYS A 784 -14.91 10.19 9.88
C LYS A 784 -15.72 9.34 10.85
N ASN A 785 -16.33 8.27 10.34
CA ASN A 785 -17.17 7.35 11.12
C ASN A 785 -18.26 8.09 11.93
N VAL A 786 -19.11 8.86 11.24
CA VAL A 786 -20.15 9.73 11.82
C VAL A 786 -21.05 8.99 12.82
N THR A 787 -21.36 7.72 12.52
CA THR A 787 -22.25 6.87 13.34
C THR A 787 -21.54 6.23 14.53
N ASP A 788 -20.24 6.47 14.71
CA ASP A 788 -19.38 5.84 15.72
C ASP A 788 -19.45 4.31 15.71
N LYS A 789 -19.52 3.73 14.52
CA LYS A 789 -19.63 2.29 14.35
C LYS A 789 -18.37 1.59 14.88
N LYS A 790 -18.55 0.62 15.77
CA LYS A 790 -17.49 -0.28 16.19
C LYS A 790 -17.30 -1.34 15.12
N TYR A 791 -16.08 -1.46 14.60
CA TYR A 791 -15.74 -2.43 13.61
C TYR A 791 -14.27 -2.84 13.74
N PHE A 792 -13.89 -3.91 13.03
CA PHE A 792 -12.59 -4.54 13.13
C PHE A 792 -12.03 -4.79 11.74
N ARG A 793 -10.71 -4.80 11.65
CA ARG A 793 -9.98 -5.23 10.47
C ARG A 793 -9.18 -6.47 10.82
N ALA A 794 -9.27 -7.51 9.99
CA ALA A 794 -8.41 -8.68 10.12
C ALA A 794 -6.95 -8.27 9.96
N ASN A 795 -6.07 -8.80 10.79
CA ASN A 795 -4.67 -8.42 10.83
C ASN A 795 -3.80 -9.62 10.47
N PHE A 796 -3.01 -9.49 9.42
CA PHE A 796 -2.09 -10.47 8.87
C PHE A 796 -2.67 -11.90 8.80
N THR A 797 -3.70 -12.06 7.99
CA THR A 797 -4.63 -13.20 7.99
C THR A 797 -4.02 -14.53 7.56
N GLU A 798 -2.90 -14.50 6.82
CA GLU A 798 -2.24 -15.70 6.33
C GLU A 798 -1.62 -16.53 7.44
N LEU A 799 -1.14 -15.88 8.53
CA LEU A 799 -0.50 -16.54 9.66
C LEU A 799 -1.19 -16.27 10.98
N PHE A 800 -1.37 -15.01 11.34
CA PHE A 800 -1.76 -14.60 12.69
C PHE A 800 -3.23 -14.27 12.86
N GLY A 801 -4.05 -14.41 11.83
CA GLY A 801 -5.44 -13.96 11.87
C GLY A 801 -6.30 -14.57 12.97
N SER A 802 -5.96 -15.77 13.47
CA SER A 802 -6.65 -16.38 14.63
C SER A 802 -6.13 -15.86 15.97
N THR A 803 -5.06 -15.09 15.99
CA THR A 803 -4.37 -14.66 17.23
C THR A 803 -4.51 -13.18 17.50
N ILE A 804 -4.61 -12.35 16.46
CA ILE A 804 -4.66 -10.88 16.56
C ILE A 804 -5.73 -10.28 15.65
N VAL A 805 -6.28 -9.14 16.06
CA VAL A 805 -7.26 -8.35 15.28
C VAL A 805 -7.07 -6.86 15.57
N LEU A 806 -7.23 -6.01 14.56
CA LEU A 806 -7.19 -4.56 14.74
C LEU A 806 -8.59 -4.01 15.04
N PRO A 807 -8.86 -3.47 16.24
CA PRO A 807 -10.05 -2.67 16.49
C PRO A 807 -9.88 -1.32 15.80
N GLU A 808 -10.77 -0.97 14.89
CA GLU A 808 -10.69 0.24 14.08
C GLU A 808 -11.09 1.51 14.84
N LEU A 809 -10.73 2.66 14.25
CA LEU A 809 -10.91 3.97 14.87
C LEU A 809 -12.39 4.32 15.12
N PRO A 810 -12.73 4.93 16.26
CA PRO A 810 -14.04 5.51 16.51
C PRO A 810 -14.24 6.79 15.69
N ARG A 811 -15.38 7.46 15.88
CA ARG A 811 -15.64 8.77 15.27
C ARG A 811 -14.51 9.75 15.55
N SER A 812 -14.07 10.45 14.50
CA SER A 812 -13.00 11.46 14.57
C SER A 812 -13.34 12.70 13.76
N PHE A 813 -12.69 13.80 14.12
CA PHE A 813 -12.87 15.12 13.49
C PHE A 813 -11.53 15.64 13.00
N GLN A 814 -11.56 16.27 11.82
CA GLN A 814 -10.44 17.02 11.25
C GLN A 814 -10.95 18.36 10.74
N ALA A 815 -10.36 19.45 11.20
CA ALA A 815 -10.64 20.78 10.71
C ALA A 815 -9.40 21.33 10.02
N SER A 816 -9.54 21.87 8.81
CA SER A 816 -8.46 22.51 8.07
C SER A 816 -8.82 23.90 7.63
N LEU A 817 -7.82 24.75 7.56
CA LEU A 817 -7.89 26.10 7.00
C LEU A 817 -6.78 26.24 5.96
N THR A 818 -7.19 26.55 4.73
CA THR A 818 -6.28 26.77 3.58
C THR A 818 -6.32 28.24 3.18
N TYR A 819 -5.16 28.80 2.95
CA TYR A 819 -4.99 30.11 2.31
C TYR A 819 -4.34 29.94 0.95
N LYS A 820 -5.02 30.39 -0.10
CA LYS A 820 -4.57 30.37 -1.51
C LYS A 820 -4.01 31.74 -1.90
N PHE A 821 -2.92 31.81 -2.65
CA PHE A 821 -2.27 33.05 -3.09
C PHE A 821 -1.72 32.97 -4.51
#